data_8c1268ec1a0fd7d1287b167e4468e1a3
#
_entry.id   8c1268ec1a0fd7d1287b167e4468e1a3
#
_cell.length_a   1.000
_cell.length_b   1.000
_cell.length_c   1.000
_cell.angle_alpha   90.00
_cell.angle_beta   90.00
_cell.angle_gamma   90.00
#
_symmetry.space_group_name_H-M   'P 1'
#
loop_
_entity.id
_entity.type
_entity.pdbx_description
1 polymer ?
#
loop_
_entity_poly.entity_id
_entity_poly.type
_entity_poly.pdbx_seq_one_letter_code
_entity_poly.pdbx_strand_id
1 'polypeptide(L)'
;MRIVKLLFVGLVLLLSIQTTYSQTNRIKYNNQNLFLSGSNLAWVNYGQDIGLGTTDTTSIGNWMLQMHQHGGNAMRMWLSVEGQYGYTFDANGRATGLAPNTISDLKKVLKLGWDREIGLNFCLWGFGMLTSTLDTSVLNRNKRILTDTSYTNAYIRNCLIPMVTALKGNPALISWEIFNEPEGMSSEFGWSGYLRTPMKNIQKFINLLAGAIHRTDPSAKVTNGAVTLASLTDVLAKASANQALNLATMSQTAKTNLENWFNHKYNLNLTAAEIVPIIQNLTANNYNYYRDDRLKAAGGDSLGTLDFYCFHYYVMNGVPQLSPFTHLAGHWNLTKPLVVAEFGMDPSDGVPTGKLFDTLYTNGYAGALPWSWSDHTYSSQSDMLAGMQSLWNKHQQDVDLLGTGGDWPIISLASPQDGTIFPQSSQVTITAAVTDAGAQITSVDFYAGTTKIGSVNASPYTYTWSPAAGIYTLSAVATNSLGRKQTSTTIQITVGTPSMTRLEAESAVMKGPGMTAVTDVTASNHKYLDIRAADTTSTITWTLKNVSPAGNYQIAFGYRVPYGTKTQFLNVNGVRIDTMLFAGTSTSTWYEKTKNVDLVVGTNTIQMQMSWAWMNLDYLAVPTSIATSVENKDEIPKSYSLSQNYPNPFNPSTNISYLLPKLSRVVLKVYDILGRDVATLVDEVKDAGSYKVVFNSRQLSSGVYFYTLRAGDFVQTKKMVIMK
;
A
#
# COMPACT_ATOMS: atom_id res chain seq x y z
N MET A 1 -29.71 -23.19 50.87
CA MET A 1 -30.55 -22.77 49.72
C MET A 1 -30.68 -21.26 49.51
N ARG A 2 -30.64 -20.42 50.52
CA ARG A 2 -30.67 -18.93 50.33
C ARG A 2 -29.36 -18.30 49.83
N ILE A 3 -28.21 -18.84 50.16
CA ILE A 3 -26.89 -18.33 49.76
C ILE A 3 -26.60 -18.61 48.25
N VAL A 4 -27.06 -19.75 47.73
CA VAL A 4 -26.90 -20.09 46.32
C VAL A 4 -27.78 -19.22 45.40
N LYS A 5 -28.98 -18.80 45.85
CA LYS A 5 -29.85 -17.89 45.10
C LYS A 5 -29.29 -16.45 45.03
N LEU A 6 -28.60 -15.97 46.06
CA LEU A 6 -27.97 -14.64 46.06
C LEU A 6 -26.73 -14.61 45.13
N LEU A 7 -25.96 -15.70 45.05
CA LEU A 7 -24.82 -15.83 44.13
C LEU A 7 -25.29 -15.91 42.67
N PHE A 8 -26.41 -16.57 42.39
CA PHE A 8 -26.94 -16.68 41.01
C PHE A 8 -27.57 -15.35 40.53
N VAL A 9 -28.25 -14.60 41.41
CA VAL A 9 -28.79 -13.26 41.09
C VAL A 9 -27.66 -12.24 40.94
N GLY A 10 -26.60 -12.32 41.75
CA GLY A 10 -25.42 -11.48 41.59
C GLY A 10 -24.65 -11.74 40.30
N LEU A 11 -24.52 -13.02 39.89
CA LEU A 11 -23.85 -13.41 38.66
C LEU A 11 -24.67 -13.02 37.40
N VAL A 12 -26.01 -13.15 37.46
CA VAL A 12 -26.90 -12.71 36.36
C VAL A 12 -26.94 -11.18 36.26
N LEU A 13 -26.90 -10.44 37.38
CA LEU A 13 -26.80 -8.98 37.38
C LEU A 13 -25.43 -8.50 36.86
N LEU A 14 -24.31 -9.18 37.19
CA LEU A 14 -23.00 -8.86 36.69
C LEU A 14 -22.90 -9.17 35.18
N LEU A 15 -23.46 -10.29 34.71
CA LEU A 15 -23.53 -10.64 33.28
C LEU A 15 -24.47 -9.67 32.52
N SER A 16 -25.59 -9.24 33.10
CA SER A 16 -26.49 -8.28 32.43
C SER A 16 -25.90 -6.86 32.42
N ILE A 17 -25.11 -6.46 33.42
CA ILE A 17 -24.39 -5.19 33.45
C ILE A 17 -23.24 -5.20 32.41
N GLN A 18 -22.51 -6.31 32.26
CA GLN A 18 -21.50 -6.41 31.22
C GLN A 18 -22.08 -6.38 29.79
N THR A 19 -23.21 -7.05 29.55
CA THR A 19 -23.87 -7.02 28.23
C THR A 19 -24.51 -5.66 27.91
N THR A 20 -25.03 -4.94 28.88
CA THR A 20 -25.57 -3.59 28.68
C THR A 20 -24.47 -2.53 28.48
N TYR A 21 -23.32 -2.67 29.16
CA TYR A 21 -22.19 -1.73 28.95
C TYR A 21 -21.55 -1.89 27.57
N SER A 22 -21.48 -3.09 27.03
CA SER A 22 -20.89 -3.33 25.70
C SER A 22 -21.74 -2.73 24.57
N GLN A 23 -23.06 -2.74 24.69
CA GLN A 23 -23.97 -2.22 23.65
C GLN A 23 -24.07 -0.68 23.59
N THR A 24 -23.78 0.04 24.66
CA THR A 24 -23.91 1.51 24.72
C THR A 24 -22.67 2.24 24.16
N ASN A 25 -21.51 1.57 24.09
CA ASN A 25 -20.25 2.17 23.65
C ASN A 25 -19.84 1.64 22.27
N ARG A 26 -20.68 1.87 21.27
CA ARG A 26 -20.47 1.46 19.87
C ARG A 26 -20.71 2.64 18.94
N ILE A 27 -20.15 2.60 17.77
CA ILE A 27 -20.42 3.60 16.73
C ILE A 27 -21.77 3.29 16.09
N LYS A 28 -22.71 4.21 16.24
CA LYS A 28 -24.01 4.10 15.56
C LYS A 28 -23.84 4.39 14.07
N TYR A 29 -24.13 3.41 13.24
CA TYR A 29 -24.02 3.51 11.80
C TYR A 29 -25.09 2.64 11.12
N ASN A 30 -25.84 3.19 10.16
CA ASN A 30 -26.91 2.48 9.44
C ASN A 30 -27.85 1.64 10.35
N ASN A 31 -28.28 2.24 11.48
CA ASN A 31 -29.10 1.60 12.52
C ASN A 31 -28.44 0.45 13.28
N GLN A 32 -27.14 0.25 13.10
CA GLN A 32 -26.35 -0.73 13.83
C GLN A 32 -25.49 -0.07 14.91
N ASN A 33 -24.99 -0.89 15.83
CA ASN A 33 -24.01 -0.52 16.84
C ASN A 33 -22.70 -1.22 16.52
N LEU A 34 -21.80 -0.56 15.76
CA LEU A 34 -20.57 -1.16 15.27
C LEU A 34 -19.39 -1.02 16.24
N PHE A 35 -18.61 -2.08 16.34
CA PHE A 35 -17.21 -2.03 16.73
C PHE A 35 -16.36 -1.90 15.47
N LEU A 36 -15.56 -0.85 15.34
CA LEU A 36 -14.68 -0.65 14.21
C LEU A 36 -13.50 -1.61 14.29
N SER A 37 -13.54 -2.68 13.49
CA SER A 37 -12.51 -3.70 13.38
C SER A 37 -11.76 -3.51 12.08
N GLY A 38 -10.49 -3.13 12.12
CA GLY A 38 -9.80 -2.81 10.88
C GLY A 38 -8.34 -2.40 11.05
N SER A 39 -7.88 -1.48 10.21
CA SER A 39 -6.51 -0.99 10.26
C SER A 39 -6.40 0.45 9.73
N ASN A 40 -5.26 1.07 10.00
CA ASN A 40 -4.84 2.28 9.32
C ASN A 40 -4.25 1.93 7.95
N LEU A 41 -4.69 2.62 6.91
CA LEU A 41 -4.00 2.75 5.64
C LEU A 41 -3.67 4.22 5.46
N ALA A 42 -2.52 4.63 5.95
CA ALA A 42 -2.14 6.04 5.89
C ALA A 42 -2.07 6.50 4.42
N TRP A 43 -1.33 5.81 3.60
CA TRP A 43 -1.16 6.05 2.16
C TRP A 43 -0.59 4.83 1.45
N VAL A 44 -0.76 4.82 0.14
CA VAL A 44 0.01 4.00 -0.81
C VAL A 44 1.21 4.83 -1.29
N ASN A 45 0.94 6.11 -1.68
CA ASN A 45 1.93 7.08 -2.16
C ASN A 45 1.90 8.33 -1.28
N TYR A 46 2.62 8.37 -0.20
CA TYR A 46 2.67 9.40 0.85
C TYR A 46 1.95 10.72 0.52
N GLY A 47 0.70 10.87 1.03
CA GLY A 47 -0.11 12.09 0.85
C GLY A 47 -0.57 12.40 -0.59
N GLN A 48 -0.26 11.54 -1.58
CA GLN A 48 -0.55 11.77 -3.00
C GLN A 48 -1.68 10.88 -3.55
N ASP A 49 -2.30 10.09 -2.70
CA ASP A 49 -3.34 9.14 -3.13
C ASP A 49 -4.64 9.82 -3.56
N ILE A 50 -4.90 11.05 -3.06
CA ILE A 50 -6.12 11.81 -3.32
C ILE A 50 -5.79 13.15 -3.94
N GLY A 51 -6.46 13.49 -5.05
CA GLY A 51 -6.39 14.80 -5.71
C GLY A 51 -5.58 14.84 -7.01
N LEU A 52 -4.66 13.90 -7.23
CA LEU A 52 -3.84 13.83 -8.45
C LEU A 52 -4.46 12.96 -9.55
N GLY A 53 -5.47 12.15 -9.26
CA GLY A 53 -6.08 11.20 -10.21
C GLY A 53 -5.27 9.90 -10.38
N THR A 54 -4.27 9.68 -9.53
CA THR A 54 -3.36 8.53 -9.55
C THR A 54 -3.62 7.54 -8.41
N THR A 55 -4.80 7.57 -7.83
CA THR A 55 -5.21 6.65 -6.75
C THR A 55 -5.03 5.19 -7.17
N ASP A 56 -4.22 4.44 -6.42
CA ASP A 56 -4.02 3.01 -6.67
C ASP A 56 -5.22 2.19 -6.17
N THR A 57 -6.25 2.14 -7.00
CA THR A 57 -7.47 1.40 -6.71
C THR A 57 -7.26 -0.11 -6.65
N THR A 58 -6.19 -0.63 -7.25
CA THR A 58 -5.87 -2.06 -7.25
C THR A 58 -5.34 -2.50 -5.89
N SER A 59 -4.29 -1.85 -5.40
CA SER A 59 -3.72 -2.16 -4.09
C SER A 59 -4.73 -1.91 -2.97
N ILE A 60 -5.36 -0.73 -2.95
CA ILE A 60 -6.37 -0.38 -1.94
C ILE A 60 -7.52 -1.40 -1.95
N GLY A 61 -8.03 -1.74 -3.14
CA GLY A 61 -9.13 -2.69 -3.28
C GLY A 61 -8.76 -4.11 -2.83
N ASN A 62 -7.55 -4.58 -3.11
CA ASN A 62 -7.07 -5.89 -2.65
C ASN A 62 -6.89 -5.91 -1.13
N TRP A 63 -6.39 -4.85 -0.53
CA TRP A 63 -6.21 -4.76 0.92
C TRP A 63 -7.56 -4.71 1.66
N MET A 64 -8.51 -3.93 1.17
CA MET A 64 -9.88 -3.93 1.70
C MET A 64 -10.51 -5.33 1.60
N LEU A 65 -10.27 -6.03 0.49
CA LEU A 65 -10.75 -7.39 0.31
C LEU A 65 -10.17 -8.36 1.34
N GLN A 66 -8.86 -8.32 1.57
CA GLN A 66 -8.20 -9.13 2.59
C GLN A 66 -8.74 -8.85 3.99
N MET A 67 -8.95 -7.58 4.34
CA MET A 67 -9.54 -7.20 5.63
C MET A 67 -10.96 -7.75 5.77
N HIS A 68 -11.81 -7.56 4.76
CA HIS A 68 -13.18 -8.07 4.75
C HIS A 68 -13.23 -9.60 4.90
N GLN A 69 -12.40 -10.34 4.17
CA GLN A 69 -12.30 -11.81 4.24
C GLN A 69 -11.99 -12.33 5.66
N HIS A 70 -11.42 -11.49 6.51
CA HIS A 70 -11.09 -11.80 7.90
C HIS A 70 -12.00 -11.06 8.89
N GLY A 71 -13.14 -10.53 8.43
CA GLY A 71 -14.13 -9.88 9.28
C GLY A 71 -13.76 -8.45 9.71
N GLY A 72 -12.85 -7.80 8.98
CA GLY A 72 -12.63 -6.36 9.11
C GLY A 72 -13.78 -5.57 8.48
N ASN A 73 -14.09 -4.39 9.05
CA ASN A 73 -15.19 -3.53 8.62
C ASN A 73 -14.81 -2.05 8.49
N ALA A 74 -13.59 -1.66 8.86
CA ALA A 74 -13.19 -0.26 8.89
C ALA A 74 -11.75 -0.05 8.42
N MET A 75 -11.53 1.07 7.73
CA MET A 75 -10.21 1.54 7.32
C MET A 75 -10.10 3.04 7.60
N ARG A 76 -9.02 3.44 8.28
CA ARG A 76 -8.70 4.84 8.53
C ARG A 76 -7.67 5.30 7.51
N MET A 77 -7.96 6.37 6.75
CA MET A 77 -7.15 6.84 5.62
C MET A 77 -6.99 8.35 5.63
N TRP A 78 -5.81 8.84 5.27
CA TRP A 78 -5.50 10.27 5.21
C TRP A 78 -5.81 10.86 3.83
N LEU A 79 -6.43 12.03 3.80
CA LEU A 79 -6.64 12.81 2.59
C LEU A 79 -5.46 13.72 2.30
N SER A 80 -4.93 14.35 3.35
CA SER A 80 -3.80 15.26 3.24
C SER A 80 -3.13 15.40 4.60
N VAL A 81 -1.84 15.19 4.66
CA VAL A 81 -1.06 15.38 5.91
C VAL A 81 -0.62 16.82 6.04
N GLU A 82 -0.14 17.41 4.96
CA GLU A 82 0.55 18.68 4.92
C GLU A 82 -0.19 19.74 4.09
N GLY A 83 -1.38 19.40 3.56
CA GLY A 83 -2.18 20.26 2.71
C GLY A 83 -1.56 20.58 1.34
N GLN A 84 -0.64 19.73 0.84
CA GLN A 84 0.02 19.95 -0.45
C GLN A 84 -0.83 19.47 -1.62
N TYR A 85 -1.62 18.44 -1.41
CA TYR A 85 -2.44 17.78 -2.44
C TYR A 85 -3.91 17.80 -2.05
N GLY A 86 -4.78 17.66 -3.02
CA GLY A 86 -6.23 17.64 -2.82
C GLY A 86 -6.89 19.02 -2.73
N TYR A 87 -6.13 20.11 -2.55
CA TYR A 87 -6.63 21.47 -2.39
C TYR A 87 -5.90 22.45 -3.33
N THR A 88 -6.60 23.57 -3.68
CA THR A 88 -6.02 24.67 -4.43
C THR A 88 -6.02 25.96 -3.59
N PHE A 89 -5.01 26.80 -3.81
CA PHE A 89 -4.80 28.02 -3.04
C PHE A 89 -4.44 29.19 -3.96
N ASP A 90 -4.82 30.41 -3.56
CA ASP A 90 -4.36 31.61 -4.21
C ASP A 90 -2.91 32.00 -3.78
N ALA A 91 -2.39 33.07 -4.38
CA ALA A 91 -1.04 33.58 -4.09
C ALA A 91 -0.85 34.01 -2.62
N ASN A 92 -1.94 34.29 -1.89
CA ASN A 92 -1.92 34.64 -0.48
C ASN A 92 -2.08 33.43 0.44
N GLY A 93 -2.25 32.21 -0.13
CA GLY A 93 -2.46 30.97 0.60
C GLY A 93 -3.90 30.79 1.10
N ARG A 94 -4.89 31.52 0.57
CA ARG A 94 -6.31 31.23 0.83
C ARG A 94 -6.77 30.04 0.01
N ALA A 95 -7.49 29.13 0.60
CA ALA A 95 -8.08 28.01 -0.11
C ALA A 95 -9.12 28.50 -1.13
N THR A 96 -8.96 28.11 -2.39
CA THR A 96 -9.81 28.49 -3.52
C THR A 96 -10.71 27.37 -4.00
N GLY A 97 -10.37 26.11 -3.70
CA GLY A 97 -11.16 24.97 -4.11
C GLY A 97 -10.44 23.63 -3.85
N LEU A 98 -11.05 22.58 -4.36
CA LEU A 98 -10.48 21.26 -4.42
C LEU A 98 -9.65 21.10 -5.69
N ALA A 99 -8.60 20.28 -5.63
CA ALA A 99 -7.89 19.85 -6.83
C ALA A 99 -8.84 19.07 -7.76
N PRO A 100 -8.64 19.08 -9.09
CA PRO A 100 -9.64 18.58 -10.06
C PRO A 100 -10.08 17.15 -9.82
N ASN A 101 -9.19 16.30 -9.31
CA ASN A 101 -9.46 14.87 -9.13
C ASN A 101 -9.91 14.49 -7.71
N THR A 102 -9.91 15.40 -6.74
CA THR A 102 -10.15 15.08 -5.32
C THR A 102 -11.46 14.33 -5.10
N ILE A 103 -12.56 14.83 -5.65
CA ILE A 103 -13.88 14.19 -5.48
C ILE A 103 -13.96 12.86 -6.22
N SER A 104 -13.39 12.76 -7.43
CA SER A 104 -13.39 11.51 -8.19
C SER A 104 -12.58 10.42 -7.50
N ASP A 105 -11.43 10.78 -6.95
CA ASP A 105 -10.56 9.84 -6.24
C ASP A 105 -11.21 9.34 -4.95
N LEU A 106 -11.80 10.24 -4.14
CA LEU A 106 -12.56 9.87 -2.94
C LEU A 106 -13.73 8.96 -3.26
N LYS A 107 -14.48 9.23 -4.34
CA LYS A 107 -15.58 8.36 -4.78
C LYS A 107 -15.10 6.98 -5.22
N LYS A 108 -13.93 6.87 -5.87
CA LYS A 108 -13.34 5.57 -6.21
C LYS A 108 -13.02 4.76 -4.96
N VAL A 109 -12.36 5.37 -3.96
CA VAL A 109 -12.00 4.70 -2.71
C VAL A 109 -13.25 4.31 -1.92
N LEU A 110 -14.25 5.19 -1.83
CA LEU A 110 -15.53 4.88 -1.18
C LEU A 110 -16.29 3.75 -1.89
N LYS A 111 -16.26 3.74 -3.22
CA LYS A 111 -16.86 2.63 -3.98
C LYS A 111 -16.16 1.30 -3.68
N LEU A 112 -14.83 1.29 -3.61
CA LEU A 112 -14.07 0.10 -3.22
C LEU A 112 -14.45 -0.36 -1.80
N GLY A 113 -14.58 0.58 -0.87
CA GLY A 113 -15.02 0.30 0.50
C GLY A 113 -16.42 -0.31 0.53
N TRP A 114 -17.38 0.29 -0.17
CA TRP A 114 -18.74 -0.24 -0.25
C TRP A 114 -18.81 -1.62 -0.88
N ASP A 115 -18.13 -1.79 -2.01
CA ASP A 115 -18.10 -3.08 -2.73
C ASP A 115 -17.44 -4.21 -1.90
N ARG A 116 -16.75 -3.88 -0.82
CA ARG A 116 -16.00 -4.82 0.06
C ARG A 116 -16.42 -4.76 1.53
N GLU A 117 -17.48 -4.03 1.82
CA GLU A 117 -18.00 -3.86 3.19
C GLU A 117 -16.98 -3.31 4.18
N ILE A 118 -16.10 -2.42 3.70
CA ILE A 118 -15.16 -1.67 4.51
C ILE A 118 -15.61 -0.23 4.58
N GLY A 119 -15.97 0.21 5.76
CA GLY A 119 -16.30 1.61 6.02
C GLY A 119 -15.03 2.46 6.20
N LEU A 120 -15.10 3.72 5.76
CA LEU A 120 -13.94 4.61 5.73
C LEU A 120 -14.06 5.73 6.77
N ASN A 121 -13.01 5.92 7.53
CA ASN A 121 -12.75 7.11 8.33
C ASN A 121 -11.70 7.95 7.61
N PHE A 122 -12.10 9.12 7.09
CA PHE A 122 -11.20 10.03 6.38
C PHE A 122 -10.60 11.07 7.30
N CYS A 123 -9.27 11.03 7.47
CA CYS A 123 -8.49 12.03 8.19
C CYS A 123 -8.14 13.20 7.28
N LEU A 124 -8.60 14.42 7.63
CA LEU A 124 -8.45 15.62 6.80
C LEU A 124 -7.06 16.25 6.92
N TRP A 125 -6.54 16.34 8.14
CA TRP A 125 -5.26 16.99 8.47
C TRP A 125 -4.48 16.16 9.49
N GLY A 126 -3.18 16.44 9.60
CA GLY A 126 -2.32 15.84 10.62
C GLY A 126 -1.41 16.88 11.27
N PHE A 127 -0.70 16.50 12.33
CA PHE A 127 0.32 17.33 12.98
C PHE A 127 1.38 17.84 11.99
N GLY A 128 1.64 17.09 10.90
CA GLY A 128 2.57 17.46 9.84
C GLY A 128 2.27 18.80 9.15
N MET A 129 1.04 19.34 9.26
CA MET A 129 0.70 20.63 8.67
C MET A 129 1.56 21.81 9.18
N LEU A 130 2.20 21.69 10.34
CA LEU A 130 3.09 22.70 10.92
C LEU A 130 4.54 22.20 11.10
N THR A 131 4.95 21.16 10.40
CA THR A 131 6.36 20.70 10.45
C THR A 131 7.31 21.74 9.84
N SER A 132 8.46 21.96 10.50
CA SER A 132 9.47 22.92 10.06
C SER A 132 10.21 22.53 8.78
N THR A 133 10.03 21.29 8.32
CA THR A 133 10.61 20.79 7.06
C THR A 133 9.83 21.22 5.82
N LEU A 134 8.62 21.77 5.97
CA LEU A 134 7.84 22.31 4.87
C LEU A 134 8.46 23.60 4.32
N ASP A 135 8.23 23.84 3.02
CA ASP A 135 8.51 25.15 2.44
C ASP A 135 7.84 26.26 3.24
N THR A 136 8.56 27.36 3.45
CA THR A 136 8.08 28.49 4.27
C THR A 136 6.72 29.01 3.81
N SER A 137 6.43 29.00 2.51
CA SER A 137 5.13 29.42 1.95
C SER A 137 4.01 28.47 2.37
N VAL A 138 4.25 27.16 2.27
CA VAL A 138 3.31 26.09 2.68
C VAL A 138 3.06 26.17 4.19
N LEU A 139 4.13 26.27 4.97
CA LEU A 139 4.07 26.38 6.43
C LEU A 139 3.27 27.60 6.89
N ASN A 140 3.54 28.78 6.32
CA ASN A 140 2.81 30.01 6.63
C ASN A 140 1.34 29.92 6.21
N ARG A 141 1.05 29.34 5.06
CA ARG A 141 -0.31 29.05 4.60
C ARG A 141 -1.06 28.17 5.61
N ASN A 142 -0.48 27.05 5.98
CA ASN A 142 -1.08 26.09 6.91
C ASN A 142 -1.30 26.71 8.29
N LYS A 143 -0.33 27.50 8.78
CA LYS A 143 -0.49 28.27 10.03
C LYS A 143 -1.68 29.22 9.96
N ARG A 144 -1.86 29.96 8.84
CA ARG A 144 -3.01 30.88 8.67
C ARG A 144 -4.33 30.10 8.62
N ILE A 145 -4.39 28.98 7.90
CA ILE A 145 -5.59 28.14 7.86
C ILE A 145 -6.02 27.72 9.26
N LEU A 146 -5.07 27.42 10.15
CA LEU A 146 -5.34 26.98 11.51
C LEU A 146 -5.68 28.14 12.47
N THR A 147 -5.04 29.31 12.32
CA THR A 147 -5.09 30.37 13.33
C THR A 147 -5.91 31.59 12.90
N ASP A 148 -6.04 31.88 11.61
CA ASP A 148 -6.82 33.00 11.06
C ASP A 148 -8.19 32.51 10.59
N THR A 149 -9.25 32.96 11.28
CA THR A 149 -10.63 32.58 11.00
C THR A 149 -11.05 32.88 9.55
N SER A 150 -10.48 33.90 8.90
CA SER A 150 -10.80 34.22 7.51
C SER A 150 -10.25 33.17 6.54
N TYR A 151 -9.08 32.61 6.85
CA TYR A 151 -8.47 31.49 6.10
C TYR A 151 -9.17 30.16 6.41
N THR A 152 -9.48 29.89 7.69
CA THR A 152 -10.29 28.74 8.09
C THR A 152 -11.62 28.72 7.35
N ASN A 153 -12.34 29.87 7.33
CA ASN A 153 -13.62 29.98 6.63
C ASN A 153 -13.49 29.85 5.10
N ALA A 154 -12.38 30.28 4.51
CA ALA A 154 -12.12 30.06 3.09
C ALA A 154 -11.95 28.56 2.79
N TYR A 155 -11.19 27.85 3.62
CA TYR A 155 -11.05 26.39 3.51
C TYR A 155 -12.41 25.67 3.69
N ILE A 156 -13.18 26.05 4.70
CA ILE A 156 -14.52 25.47 4.94
C ILE A 156 -15.41 25.67 3.71
N ARG A 157 -15.54 26.89 3.20
CA ARG A 157 -16.45 27.20 2.09
C ARG A 157 -16.01 26.59 0.77
N ASN A 158 -14.73 26.65 0.47
CA ASN A 158 -14.22 26.33 -0.87
C ASN A 158 -13.76 24.88 -1.00
N CYS A 159 -13.43 24.21 0.10
CA CYS A 159 -12.91 22.84 0.08
C CYS A 159 -13.81 21.88 0.88
N LEU A 160 -14.03 22.14 2.17
CA LEU A 160 -14.71 21.18 3.05
C LEU A 160 -16.19 20.99 2.69
N ILE A 161 -16.96 22.07 2.59
CA ILE A 161 -18.39 21.99 2.23
C ILE A 161 -18.61 21.33 0.88
N PRO A 162 -17.89 21.69 -0.21
CA PRO A 162 -18.00 20.97 -1.49
C PRO A 162 -17.70 19.49 -1.37
N MET A 163 -16.67 19.11 -0.62
CA MET A 163 -16.29 17.71 -0.41
C MET A 163 -17.35 16.94 0.36
N VAL A 164 -17.82 17.46 1.50
CA VAL A 164 -18.88 16.84 2.30
C VAL A 164 -20.18 16.75 1.48
N THR A 165 -20.54 17.80 0.73
CA THR A 165 -21.73 17.79 -0.14
C THR A 165 -21.65 16.70 -1.21
N ALA A 166 -20.49 16.53 -1.85
CA ALA A 166 -20.29 15.57 -2.92
C ALA A 166 -20.31 14.10 -2.45
N LEU A 167 -20.03 13.88 -1.15
CA LEU A 167 -19.93 12.55 -0.55
C LEU A 167 -21.07 12.26 0.44
N LYS A 168 -21.95 13.23 0.69
CA LYS A 168 -23.09 13.09 1.58
C LYS A 168 -23.92 11.85 1.28
N GLY A 169 -24.26 11.10 2.32
CA GLY A 169 -25.07 9.89 2.23
C GLY A 169 -24.35 8.70 1.58
N ASN A 170 -23.03 8.78 1.35
CA ASN A 170 -22.28 7.64 0.86
C ASN A 170 -22.20 6.56 1.96
N PRO A 171 -22.69 5.33 1.69
CA PRO A 171 -22.79 4.30 2.71
C PRO A 171 -21.45 3.70 3.15
N ALA A 172 -20.35 3.97 2.47
CA ALA A 172 -19.02 3.56 2.91
C ALA A 172 -18.31 4.61 3.77
N LEU A 173 -18.86 5.84 3.88
CA LEU A 173 -18.25 6.89 4.69
C LEU A 173 -18.74 6.82 6.13
N ILE A 174 -17.93 6.25 7.03
CA ILE A 174 -18.27 6.15 8.46
C ILE A 174 -18.12 7.51 9.13
N SER A 175 -16.98 8.19 8.91
CA SER A 175 -16.69 9.44 9.62
C SER A 175 -15.66 10.32 8.93
N TRP A 176 -15.70 11.59 9.32
CA TRP A 176 -14.66 12.57 9.07
C TRP A 176 -13.82 12.73 10.32
N GLU A 177 -12.52 12.57 10.22
CA GLU A 177 -11.57 12.88 11.28
C GLU A 177 -10.86 14.19 10.95
N ILE A 178 -10.91 15.15 11.86
CA ILE A 178 -10.39 16.49 11.56
C ILE A 178 -8.88 16.52 11.59
N PHE A 179 -8.28 15.93 12.63
CA PHE A 179 -6.83 15.84 12.76
C PHE A 179 -6.35 14.46 13.20
N ASN A 180 -5.18 14.09 12.71
CA ASN A 180 -4.29 13.12 13.33
C ASN A 180 -3.31 13.83 14.27
N GLU A 181 -3.32 13.48 15.55
CA GLU A 181 -2.36 13.87 16.61
C GLU A 181 -2.07 15.38 16.69
N PRO A 182 -3.08 16.25 16.75
CA PRO A 182 -2.84 17.70 16.69
C PRO A 182 -2.07 18.26 17.89
N GLU A 183 -1.97 17.51 18.98
CA GLU A 183 -1.19 17.86 20.16
C GLU A 183 0.30 18.06 19.81
N GLY A 184 0.82 17.34 18.80
CA GLY A 184 2.19 17.47 18.34
C GLY A 184 2.58 18.87 17.86
N MET A 185 1.61 19.67 17.40
CA MET A 185 1.80 21.07 16.97
C MET A 185 1.28 22.07 18.01
N SER A 186 0.92 21.63 19.22
CA SER A 186 0.42 22.55 20.25
C SER A 186 1.56 23.23 21.05
N SER A 187 1.27 24.40 21.61
CA SER A 187 2.20 25.06 22.54
C SER A 187 2.30 24.34 23.87
N GLU A 188 1.23 23.62 24.26
CA GLU A 188 1.11 22.90 25.51
C GLU A 188 1.86 21.58 25.51
N PHE A 189 1.87 20.85 24.36
CA PHE A 189 2.44 19.51 24.26
C PHE A 189 3.49 19.38 23.15
N GLY A 190 3.54 20.32 22.23
CA GLY A 190 4.19 20.25 20.94
C GLY A 190 5.62 19.74 20.95
N TRP A 191 5.94 19.02 19.90
CA TRP A 191 7.26 18.44 19.68
C TRP A 191 8.23 19.46 19.06
N SER A 192 9.54 19.25 19.23
CA SER A 192 10.56 20.01 18.50
C SER A 192 10.43 19.71 16.99
N GLY A 193 10.79 20.73 16.17
CA GLY A 193 10.66 20.60 14.70
C GLY A 193 9.29 21.01 14.14
N TYR A 194 8.39 21.54 14.99
CA TYR A 194 7.08 22.07 14.57
C TYR A 194 6.90 23.53 14.98
N LEU A 195 6.21 24.30 14.13
CA LEU A 195 5.63 25.58 14.57
C LEU A 195 4.49 25.28 15.52
N ARG A 196 4.47 25.98 16.66
CA ARG A 196 3.51 25.73 17.70
C ARG A 196 2.37 26.73 17.69
N THR A 197 1.20 26.27 18.07
CA THR A 197 0.01 27.08 18.29
C THR A 197 -0.68 26.66 19.59
N PRO A 198 -1.32 27.58 20.35
CA PRO A 198 -2.11 27.19 21.51
C PRO A 198 -3.19 26.16 21.18
N MET A 199 -3.43 25.18 22.07
CA MET A 199 -4.51 24.17 21.94
C MET A 199 -5.86 24.83 21.64
N LYS A 200 -6.09 26.05 22.13
CA LYS A 200 -7.32 26.81 21.85
C LYS A 200 -7.54 27.06 20.35
N ASN A 201 -6.48 27.26 19.56
CA ASN A 201 -6.62 27.40 18.10
C ASN A 201 -6.99 26.07 17.45
N ILE A 202 -6.39 24.99 17.91
CA ILE A 202 -6.73 23.62 17.47
C ILE A 202 -8.20 23.30 17.77
N GLN A 203 -8.64 23.55 19.02
CA GLN A 203 -10.02 23.37 19.43
C GLN A 203 -11.00 24.23 18.59
N LYS A 204 -10.64 25.50 18.33
CA LYS A 204 -11.42 26.37 17.46
C LYS A 204 -11.56 25.83 16.05
N PHE A 205 -10.46 25.38 15.46
CA PHE A 205 -10.46 24.81 14.13
C PHE A 205 -11.34 23.56 14.06
N ILE A 206 -11.19 22.62 15.03
CA ILE A 206 -12.03 21.42 15.15
C ILE A 206 -13.50 21.81 15.27
N ASN A 207 -13.85 22.74 16.13
CA ASN A 207 -15.21 23.19 16.32
C ASN A 207 -15.82 23.75 15.03
N LEU A 208 -15.11 24.64 14.33
CA LEU A 208 -15.61 25.25 13.09
C LEU A 208 -15.81 24.22 11.96
N LEU A 209 -14.86 23.30 11.81
CA LEU A 209 -14.97 22.26 10.77
C LEU A 209 -16.08 21.26 11.11
N ALA A 210 -16.14 20.78 12.34
CA ALA A 210 -17.20 19.85 12.78
C ALA A 210 -18.59 20.48 12.61
N GLY A 211 -18.75 21.75 12.98
CA GLY A 211 -20.00 22.48 12.78
C GLY A 211 -20.37 22.63 11.31
N ALA A 212 -19.39 22.87 10.44
CA ALA A 212 -19.62 22.95 9.00
C ALA A 212 -20.01 21.59 8.39
N ILE A 213 -19.37 20.51 8.83
CA ILE A 213 -19.72 19.13 8.42
C ILE A 213 -21.17 18.83 8.82
N HIS A 214 -21.53 18.99 10.08
CA HIS A 214 -22.86 18.68 10.59
C HIS A 214 -23.97 19.53 9.94
N ARG A 215 -23.70 20.80 9.61
CA ARG A 215 -24.68 21.62 8.84
C ARG A 215 -24.85 21.14 7.42
N THR A 216 -23.78 20.68 6.79
CA THR A 216 -23.81 20.21 5.39
C THR A 216 -24.43 18.82 5.30
N ASP A 217 -24.07 17.95 6.22
CA ASP A 217 -24.60 16.60 6.36
C ASP A 217 -24.89 16.29 7.84
N PRO A 218 -26.15 16.43 8.29
CA PRO A 218 -26.53 16.15 9.67
C PRO A 218 -26.39 14.68 10.09
N SER A 219 -26.22 13.76 9.13
CA SER A 219 -25.98 12.34 9.40
C SER A 219 -24.51 11.98 9.53
N ALA A 220 -23.61 12.86 9.09
CA ALA A 220 -22.18 12.63 9.15
C ALA A 220 -21.69 12.47 10.59
N LYS A 221 -20.72 11.58 10.77
CA LYS A 221 -19.99 11.42 12.03
C LYS A 221 -18.67 12.17 11.95
N VAL A 222 -18.33 12.85 13.04
CA VAL A 222 -17.07 13.62 13.15
C VAL A 222 -16.28 13.16 14.35
N THR A 223 -14.99 12.98 14.19
CA THR A 223 -14.04 12.61 15.23
C THR A 223 -12.74 13.39 15.14
N ASN A 224 -11.80 13.12 16.05
CA ASN A 224 -10.45 13.67 16.06
C ASN A 224 -9.49 12.65 16.69
N GLY A 225 -8.36 12.38 16.05
CA GLY A 225 -7.35 11.44 16.51
C GLY A 225 -6.39 12.07 17.50
N ALA A 226 -6.63 11.91 18.78
CA ALA A 226 -5.75 12.41 19.83
C ALA A 226 -4.51 11.51 20.00
N VAL A 227 -3.34 12.13 20.20
CA VAL A 227 -2.07 11.38 20.39
C VAL A 227 -2.07 10.51 21.65
N THR A 228 -2.89 10.86 22.62
CA THR A 228 -2.96 10.16 23.90
C THR A 228 -4.33 10.34 24.56
N LEU A 229 -4.72 9.37 25.37
CA LEU A 229 -5.92 9.44 26.18
C LEU A 229 -5.90 10.59 27.22
N ALA A 230 -4.70 11.05 27.64
CA ALA A 230 -4.56 12.17 28.56
C ALA A 230 -5.18 13.47 28.02
N SER A 231 -5.23 13.68 26.70
CA SER A 231 -5.87 14.84 26.08
C SER A 231 -7.40 14.69 25.90
N LEU A 232 -7.94 13.50 26.20
CA LEU A 232 -9.38 13.18 26.09
C LEU A 232 -10.11 13.04 27.43
N THR A 233 -9.41 12.91 28.57
CA THR A 233 -10.05 12.65 29.88
C THR A 233 -9.66 13.67 30.93
N ASP A 234 -10.59 13.97 31.80
CA ASP A 234 -10.35 14.75 33.04
C ASP A 234 -10.04 13.82 34.25
N VAL A 235 -10.05 12.50 34.04
CA VAL A 235 -9.69 11.52 35.08
C VAL A 235 -8.18 11.50 35.24
N LEU A 236 -7.68 11.85 36.40
CA LEU A 236 -6.25 11.82 36.70
C LEU A 236 -5.74 10.37 36.74
N ALA A 237 -4.90 10.00 35.81
CA ALA A 237 -4.12 8.78 35.89
C ALA A 237 -3.02 8.99 36.93
N LYS A 238 -3.17 8.41 38.12
CA LYS A 238 -2.13 8.43 39.14
C LYS A 238 -1.00 7.52 38.70
N ALA A 239 0.05 8.11 38.15
CA ALA A 239 1.29 7.38 37.93
C ALA A 239 1.84 6.94 39.30
N SER A 240 2.09 5.65 39.49
CA SER A 240 2.99 5.23 40.56
C SER A 240 4.38 5.76 40.21
N ALA A 241 5.11 6.24 41.21
CA ALA A 241 6.46 6.81 41.04
C ALA A 241 7.46 5.86 40.30
N ASN A 242 7.16 4.56 40.23
CA ASN A 242 7.94 3.53 39.58
C ASN A 242 7.54 3.28 38.10
N GLN A 243 6.53 3.95 37.57
CA GLN A 243 6.01 3.73 36.19
C GLN A 243 6.21 4.94 35.25
N ALA A 244 6.72 6.06 35.76
CA ALA A 244 7.08 7.20 34.92
C ALA A 244 8.34 6.90 34.13
N LEU A 245 8.34 7.19 32.83
CA LEU A 245 9.53 7.16 32.00
C LEU A 245 10.61 8.00 32.67
N ASN A 246 11.73 7.36 33.08
CA ASN A 246 12.83 8.04 33.77
C ASN A 246 14.13 7.79 33.01
N LEU A 247 14.61 8.83 32.35
CA LEU A 247 15.84 8.78 31.55
C LEU A 247 17.05 8.23 32.34
N ALA A 248 17.13 8.51 33.65
CA ALA A 248 18.24 8.08 34.50
C ALA A 248 18.25 6.56 34.76
N THR A 249 17.09 5.91 34.72
CA THR A 249 16.95 4.46 34.97
C THR A 249 16.82 3.63 33.70
N MET A 250 16.69 4.28 32.52
CA MET A 250 16.61 3.59 31.23
C MET A 250 17.94 2.98 30.85
N SER A 251 17.93 1.71 30.43
CA SER A 251 19.08 1.08 29.80
C SER A 251 19.41 1.74 28.45
N GLN A 252 20.65 1.61 27.97
CA GLN A 252 21.02 2.17 26.67
C GLN A 252 20.16 1.58 25.53
N THR A 253 19.87 0.28 25.57
CA THR A 253 18.97 -0.38 24.62
C THR A 253 17.58 0.23 24.63
N ALA A 254 17.00 0.50 25.81
CA ALA A 254 15.69 1.13 25.92
C ALA A 254 15.68 2.56 25.36
N LYS A 255 16.75 3.33 25.57
CA LYS A 255 16.91 4.67 24.98
C LYS A 255 16.95 4.59 23.45
N THR A 256 17.81 3.73 22.90
CA THR A 256 17.92 3.55 21.45
C THR A 256 16.61 3.07 20.81
N ASN A 257 15.89 2.16 21.44
CA ASN A 257 14.60 1.71 20.95
C ASN A 257 13.56 2.84 20.95
N LEU A 258 13.52 3.66 22.02
CA LEU A 258 12.64 4.83 22.09
C LEU A 258 12.97 5.86 21.00
N GLU A 259 14.26 6.16 20.80
CA GLU A 259 14.76 7.07 19.77
C GLU A 259 14.35 6.58 18.38
N ASN A 260 14.63 5.32 18.06
CA ASN A 260 14.30 4.72 16.78
C ASN A 260 12.79 4.77 16.51
N TRP A 261 11.97 4.36 17.49
CA TRP A 261 10.53 4.37 17.35
C TRP A 261 9.97 5.79 17.18
N PHE A 262 10.30 6.72 18.06
CA PHE A 262 9.75 8.08 18.05
C PHE A 262 10.18 8.85 16.79
N ASN A 263 11.44 8.75 16.44
CA ASN A 263 11.99 9.43 15.27
C ASN A 263 11.45 8.86 13.96
N HIS A 264 11.30 7.54 13.86
CA HIS A 264 10.69 6.92 12.69
C HIS A 264 9.21 7.35 12.54
N LYS A 265 8.44 7.23 13.62
CA LYS A 265 7.00 7.55 13.58
C LYS A 265 6.72 9.00 13.22
N TYR A 266 7.51 9.93 13.72
CA TYR A 266 7.25 11.37 13.57
C TYR A 266 8.21 12.06 12.58
N ASN A 267 9.04 11.29 11.88
CA ASN A 267 10.07 11.78 10.96
C ASN A 267 10.95 12.88 11.59
N LEU A 268 11.48 12.59 12.77
CA LEU A 268 12.31 13.48 13.59
C LEU A 268 13.71 12.89 13.79
N ASN A 269 14.58 13.66 14.41
CA ASN A 269 15.93 13.21 14.80
C ASN A 269 16.22 13.71 16.23
N LEU A 270 15.54 13.14 17.21
CA LEU A 270 15.63 13.49 18.62
C LEU A 270 16.33 12.41 19.42
N THR A 271 17.04 12.82 20.47
CA THR A 271 17.62 11.93 21.47
C THR A 271 16.58 11.51 22.52
N ALA A 272 16.83 10.43 23.24
CA ALA A 272 15.97 10.02 24.36
C ALA A 272 15.81 11.13 25.41
N ALA A 273 16.85 11.97 25.61
CA ALA A 273 16.80 13.11 26.51
C ALA A 273 15.81 14.21 26.07
N GLU A 274 15.56 14.33 24.78
CA GLU A 274 14.59 15.27 24.22
C GLU A 274 13.18 14.63 24.15
N ILE A 275 13.09 13.33 23.86
CA ILE A 275 11.82 12.60 23.73
C ILE A 275 11.14 12.39 25.08
N VAL A 276 11.87 11.98 26.13
CA VAL A 276 11.29 11.68 27.46
C VAL A 276 10.51 12.86 28.04
N PRO A 277 11.01 14.11 28.03
CA PRO A 277 10.21 15.26 28.47
C PRO A 277 8.93 15.49 27.66
N ILE A 278 8.94 15.23 26.35
CA ILE A 278 7.76 15.34 25.49
C ILE A 278 6.67 14.36 25.99
N ILE A 279 7.03 13.10 26.17
CA ILE A 279 6.11 12.05 26.63
C ILE A 279 5.62 12.36 28.06
N GLN A 280 6.51 12.77 28.95
CA GLN A 280 6.14 13.16 30.30
C GLN A 280 5.12 14.33 30.30
N ASN A 281 5.33 15.33 29.45
CA ASN A 281 4.44 16.47 29.34
C ASN A 281 3.05 16.08 28.77
N LEU A 282 3.02 15.19 27.77
CA LEU A 282 1.78 14.65 27.21
C LEU A 282 0.92 13.92 28.26
N THR A 283 1.51 13.44 29.33
CA THR A 283 0.89 12.57 30.31
C THR A 283 0.76 13.18 31.71
N ALA A 284 1.38 14.34 31.94
CA ALA A 284 1.40 14.98 33.26
C ALA A 284 0.05 15.62 33.67
N ASN A 285 -0.72 16.07 32.68
CA ASN A 285 -1.95 16.81 32.93
C ASN A 285 -3.10 16.27 32.09
N ASN A 286 -3.95 15.44 32.69
CA ASN A 286 -5.14 14.95 32.02
C ASN A 286 -6.17 16.08 31.88
N TYR A 287 -6.56 16.38 30.66
CA TYR A 287 -7.56 17.40 30.35
C TYR A 287 -8.26 17.08 29.06
N ASN A 288 -9.59 16.90 29.12
CA ASN A 288 -10.35 16.62 27.89
C ASN A 288 -10.51 17.90 27.05
N TYR A 289 -9.55 18.16 26.18
CA TYR A 289 -9.58 19.30 25.25
C TYR A 289 -10.75 19.25 24.28
N TYR A 290 -11.27 18.07 23.95
CA TYR A 290 -12.26 17.83 22.90
C TYR A 290 -13.68 17.64 23.43
N ARG A 291 -13.92 17.91 24.73
CA ARG A 291 -15.27 17.94 25.31
C ARG A 291 -16.11 19.03 24.67
N ASP A 292 -17.40 18.76 24.44
CA ASP A 292 -18.32 19.61 23.67
C ASP A 292 -18.36 21.06 24.14
N ASP A 293 -18.43 21.28 25.44
CA ASP A 293 -18.46 22.62 26.04
C ASP A 293 -17.16 23.40 25.77
N ARG A 294 -16.00 22.68 25.79
CA ARG A 294 -14.68 23.26 25.53
C ARG A 294 -14.46 23.58 24.06
N LEU A 295 -14.92 22.72 23.15
CA LEU A 295 -14.91 22.98 21.72
C LEU A 295 -15.79 24.18 21.37
N LYS A 296 -17.03 24.21 21.90
CA LYS A 296 -17.95 25.35 21.70
C LYS A 296 -17.40 26.65 22.26
N ALA A 297 -16.79 26.61 23.46
CA ALA A 297 -16.15 27.80 24.04
C ALA A 297 -14.97 28.32 23.23
N ALA A 298 -14.24 27.45 22.53
CA ALA A 298 -13.11 27.84 21.70
C ALA A 298 -13.51 28.41 20.34
N GLY A 299 -14.52 27.83 19.67
CA GLY A 299 -14.90 28.16 18.29
C GLY A 299 -16.22 28.88 18.12
N GLY A 300 -17.16 28.77 19.09
CA GLY A 300 -18.46 29.44 19.08
C GLY A 300 -19.55 28.73 18.27
N ASP A 301 -19.23 27.66 17.57
CA ASP A 301 -20.21 26.91 16.77
C ASP A 301 -20.95 25.87 17.63
N SER A 302 -22.26 26.00 17.75
CA SER A 302 -23.10 25.11 18.56
C SER A 302 -23.15 23.67 18.08
N LEU A 303 -22.97 23.44 16.76
CA LEU A 303 -22.91 22.12 16.13
C LEU A 303 -21.48 21.56 16.05
N GLY A 304 -20.48 22.34 16.47
CA GLY A 304 -19.07 22.01 16.36
C GLY A 304 -18.61 21.05 17.47
N THR A 305 -19.13 19.84 17.47
CA THR A 305 -18.81 18.78 18.44
C THR A 305 -18.38 17.50 17.73
N LEU A 306 -17.72 16.60 18.48
CA LEU A 306 -17.39 15.26 17.98
C LEU A 306 -18.54 14.29 18.26
N ASP A 307 -18.70 13.26 17.44
CA ASP A 307 -19.66 12.17 17.66
C ASP A 307 -19.08 11.04 18.50
N PHE A 308 -17.80 10.81 18.36
CA PHE A 308 -17.02 9.83 19.14
C PHE A 308 -15.57 10.31 19.27
N TYR A 309 -14.81 9.67 20.15
CA TYR A 309 -13.41 9.98 20.38
C TYR A 309 -12.50 8.92 19.74
N CYS A 310 -11.39 9.35 19.15
CA CYS A 310 -10.28 8.51 18.72
C CYS A 310 -9.02 8.90 19.49
N PHE A 311 -8.24 7.91 19.91
CA PHE A 311 -6.90 8.14 20.48
C PHE A 311 -5.92 7.05 20.06
N HIS A 312 -4.65 7.35 20.30
CA HIS A 312 -3.54 6.46 19.97
C HIS A 312 -2.87 5.94 21.25
N TYR A 313 -2.42 4.70 21.21
CA TYR A 313 -1.71 4.09 22.31
C TYR A 313 -0.56 3.22 21.82
N TYR A 314 0.63 3.51 22.30
CA TYR A 314 1.82 2.70 22.08
C TYR A 314 2.52 2.42 23.39
N VAL A 315 2.80 1.15 23.66
CA VAL A 315 3.46 0.70 24.92
C VAL A 315 4.79 1.42 25.16
N MET A 316 5.50 1.77 24.09
CA MET A 316 6.76 2.50 24.15
C MET A 316 6.62 3.92 24.73
N ASN A 317 5.40 4.47 24.80
CA ASN A 317 5.15 5.75 25.47
C ASN A 317 5.33 5.68 27.00
N GLY A 318 5.54 4.48 27.56
CA GLY A 318 5.89 4.27 28.97
C GLY A 318 4.81 4.72 29.95
N VAL A 319 3.54 4.73 29.55
CA VAL A 319 2.42 5.22 30.34
C VAL A 319 1.32 4.16 30.49
N PRO A 320 1.62 3.00 31.12
CA PRO A 320 0.67 1.90 31.27
C PRO A 320 -0.62 2.30 32.02
N GLN A 321 -0.58 3.38 32.82
CA GLN A 321 -1.76 3.92 33.47
C GLN A 321 -2.80 4.53 32.50
N LEU A 322 -2.44 4.75 31.24
CA LEU A 322 -3.35 5.18 30.15
C LEU A 322 -3.66 4.05 29.16
N SER A 323 -3.23 2.83 29.49
CA SER A 323 -3.36 1.68 28.60
C SER A 323 -4.83 1.26 28.41
N PRO A 324 -5.30 1.16 27.16
CA PRO A 324 -6.60 0.60 26.88
C PRO A 324 -6.65 -0.92 27.09
N PHE A 325 -5.51 -1.56 27.21
CA PHE A 325 -5.42 -3.01 27.40
C PHE A 325 -5.59 -3.42 28.87
N THR A 326 -5.36 -2.50 29.81
CA THR A 326 -5.49 -2.76 31.25
C THR A 326 -6.65 -2.01 31.92
N HIS A 327 -7.33 -1.12 31.19
CA HIS A 327 -8.45 -0.34 31.72
C HIS A 327 -9.69 -0.48 30.85
N LEU A 328 -10.86 -0.56 31.49
CA LEU A 328 -12.14 -0.48 30.81
C LEU A 328 -12.37 0.93 30.24
N ALA A 329 -13.02 1.03 29.09
CA ALA A 329 -13.36 2.32 28.47
C ALA A 329 -14.18 3.24 29.41
N GLY A 330 -15.06 2.65 30.24
CA GLY A 330 -15.83 3.38 31.25
C GLY A 330 -15.00 4.02 32.36
N HIS A 331 -13.77 3.56 32.58
CA HIS A 331 -12.85 4.17 33.57
C HIS A 331 -12.57 5.65 33.28
N TRP A 332 -12.60 6.03 32.03
CA TRP A 332 -12.21 7.37 31.54
C TRP A 332 -13.33 8.41 31.69
N ASN A 333 -14.52 7.98 32.10
CA ASN A 333 -15.70 8.83 32.32
C ASN A 333 -16.04 9.71 31.10
N LEU A 334 -15.96 9.13 29.89
CA LEU A 334 -16.30 9.77 28.65
C LEU A 334 -17.75 9.51 28.25
N THR A 335 -18.42 10.51 27.70
CA THR A 335 -19.84 10.45 27.34
C THR A 335 -20.12 9.93 25.92
N LYS A 336 -19.07 9.64 25.17
CA LYS A 336 -19.12 9.21 23.77
C LYS A 336 -18.31 7.94 23.56
N PRO A 337 -18.61 7.17 22.49
CA PRO A 337 -17.79 6.01 22.12
C PRO A 337 -16.31 6.37 21.98
N LEU A 338 -15.45 5.44 22.34
CA LEU A 338 -14.00 5.62 22.36
C LEU A 338 -13.32 4.55 21.50
N VAL A 339 -12.67 4.95 20.42
CA VAL A 339 -11.95 4.10 19.47
C VAL A 339 -10.44 4.19 19.74
N VAL A 340 -9.76 3.05 19.82
CA VAL A 340 -8.30 3.01 19.77
C VAL A 340 -7.90 3.03 18.29
N ALA A 341 -7.57 4.23 17.78
CA ALA A 341 -7.40 4.49 16.36
C ALA A 341 -5.97 4.25 15.85
N GLU A 342 -5.00 4.11 16.76
CA GLU A 342 -3.67 3.62 16.46
C GLU A 342 -3.10 2.86 17.67
N PHE A 343 -2.46 1.71 17.40
CA PHE A 343 -1.63 0.95 18.33
C PHE A 343 -0.72 -0.02 17.56
N GLY A 344 0.38 -0.46 18.18
CA GLY A 344 1.24 -1.51 17.61
C GLY A 344 0.67 -2.90 17.85
N MET A 345 0.91 -3.83 16.94
CA MET A 345 0.55 -5.24 17.08
C MET A 345 1.60 -6.05 17.86
N ASP A 346 2.35 -5.39 18.74
CA ASP A 346 3.26 -6.03 19.70
C ASP A 346 2.54 -6.35 21.00
N PRO A 347 3.05 -7.32 21.80
CA PRO A 347 2.48 -7.56 23.15
C PRO A 347 2.44 -6.27 23.97
N SER A 348 1.27 -5.90 24.47
CA SER A 348 1.02 -4.62 25.12
C SER A 348 0.52 -4.80 26.55
N ASP A 349 1.26 -4.27 27.54
CA ASP A 349 0.92 -4.26 28.95
C ASP A 349 0.48 -5.64 29.51
N GLY A 350 1.19 -6.70 29.09
CA GLY A 350 0.91 -8.08 29.48
C GLY A 350 -0.13 -8.79 28.61
N VAL A 351 -0.72 -8.12 27.61
CA VAL A 351 -1.65 -8.72 26.66
C VAL A 351 -0.88 -9.20 25.42
N PRO A 352 -0.94 -10.50 25.06
CA PRO A 352 -0.30 -11.04 23.87
C PRO A 352 -0.92 -10.48 22.60
N THR A 353 -0.12 -10.35 21.51
CA THR A 353 -0.52 -9.85 20.18
C THR A 353 -1.87 -10.41 19.71
N GLY A 354 -2.05 -11.73 19.72
CA GLY A 354 -3.28 -12.39 19.26
C GLY A 354 -4.52 -12.15 20.15
N LYS A 355 -4.42 -11.34 21.22
CA LYS A 355 -5.51 -10.98 22.12
C LYS A 355 -5.83 -9.50 22.13
N LEU A 356 -5.07 -8.67 21.44
CA LEU A 356 -5.24 -7.21 21.52
C LEU A 356 -6.64 -6.76 21.08
N PHE A 357 -7.13 -7.24 19.94
CA PHE A 357 -8.47 -6.92 19.45
C PHE A 357 -9.57 -7.38 20.40
N ASP A 358 -9.50 -8.63 20.86
CA ASP A 358 -10.44 -9.20 21.83
C ASP A 358 -10.45 -8.41 23.14
N THR A 359 -9.27 -7.99 23.62
CA THR A 359 -9.13 -7.22 24.86
C THR A 359 -9.78 -5.84 24.73
N LEU A 360 -9.54 -5.12 23.63
CA LEU A 360 -10.18 -3.83 23.38
C LEU A 360 -11.71 -3.97 23.30
N TYR A 361 -12.19 -4.99 22.62
CA TYR A 361 -13.63 -5.28 22.58
C TYR A 361 -14.21 -5.55 23.97
N THR A 362 -13.57 -6.43 24.74
CA THR A 362 -14.01 -6.85 26.08
C THR A 362 -13.93 -5.69 27.08
N ASN A 363 -12.93 -4.82 26.95
CA ASN A 363 -12.78 -3.62 27.77
C ASN A 363 -13.77 -2.50 27.39
N GLY A 364 -14.68 -2.73 26.43
CA GLY A 364 -15.76 -1.83 26.06
C GLY A 364 -15.35 -0.65 25.20
N TYR A 365 -14.21 -0.71 24.51
CA TYR A 365 -13.88 0.26 23.46
C TYR A 365 -14.77 0.07 22.24
N ALA A 366 -14.84 1.08 21.38
CA ALA A 366 -15.70 1.10 20.19
C ALA A 366 -14.96 0.72 18.90
N GLY A 367 -13.67 0.44 18.97
CA GLY A 367 -12.90 0.00 17.81
C GLY A 367 -11.43 -0.22 18.11
N ALA A 368 -10.80 -0.95 17.18
CA ALA A 368 -9.40 -1.35 17.16
C ALA A 368 -8.83 -1.16 15.75
N LEU A 369 -8.00 -0.15 15.54
CA LEU A 369 -7.39 0.18 14.25
C LEU A 369 -5.86 0.27 14.43
N PRO A 370 -5.11 -0.86 14.35
CA PRO A 370 -3.66 -0.83 14.52
C PRO A 370 -2.96 -0.03 13.42
N TRP A 371 -1.78 0.47 13.73
CA TRP A 371 -0.84 1.09 12.80
C TRP A 371 0.14 0.05 12.27
N SER A 372 0.36 -0.10 10.98
CA SER A 372 -0.52 0.25 9.87
C SER A 372 -0.42 -0.85 8.80
N TRP A 373 -1.34 -0.85 7.84
CA TRP A 373 -1.39 -1.88 6.81
C TRP A 373 -0.18 -1.89 5.87
N SER A 374 0.37 -0.70 5.58
CA SER A 374 1.48 -0.51 4.63
C SER A 374 2.84 -0.27 5.30
N ASP A 375 2.87 0.12 6.57
CA ASP A 375 4.09 0.28 7.37
C ASP A 375 4.21 -0.87 8.37
N HIS A 376 5.06 -1.85 8.06
CA HIS A 376 5.21 -3.09 8.84
C HIS A 376 6.13 -2.96 10.05
N THR A 377 6.58 -1.75 10.39
CA THR A 377 7.54 -1.53 11.49
C THR A 377 6.98 -1.95 12.85
N TYR A 378 5.67 -1.79 13.06
CA TYR A 378 4.99 -2.02 14.36
C TYR A 378 3.88 -3.06 14.29
N SER A 379 3.56 -3.58 13.11
CA SER A 379 2.43 -4.50 12.95
C SER A 379 2.62 -5.38 11.73
N SER A 380 2.43 -6.69 11.88
CA SER A 380 2.32 -7.57 10.73
C SER A 380 0.88 -7.62 10.21
N GLN A 381 0.71 -7.70 8.89
CA GLN A 381 -0.63 -7.89 8.31
C GLN A 381 -1.31 -9.16 8.82
N SER A 382 -0.55 -10.26 8.98
CA SER A 382 -1.07 -11.52 9.50
C SER A 382 -1.67 -11.40 10.90
N ASP A 383 -1.03 -10.63 11.79
CA ASP A 383 -1.53 -10.43 13.15
C ASP A 383 -2.78 -9.56 13.18
N MET A 384 -2.83 -8.52 12.33
CA MET A 384 -4.03 -7.70 12.16
C MET A 384 -5.21 -8.52 11.64
N LEU A 385 -4.99 -9.34 10.60
CA LEU A 385 -6.01 -10.23 10.05
C LEU A 385 -6.49 -11.26 11.07
N ALA A 386 -5.58 -11.85 11.85
CA ALA A 386 -5.94 -12.78 12.93
C ALA A 386 -6.79 -12.12 14.01
N GLY A 387 -6.49 -10.87 14.37
CA GLY A 387 -7.28 -10.08 15.32
C GLY A 387 -8.70 -9.80 14.82
N MET A 388 -8.85 -9.35 13.58
CA MET A 388 -10.15 -9.13 12.93
C MET A 388 -10.96 -10.42 12.86
N GLN A 389 -10.34 -11.53 12.43
CA GLN A 389 -10.98 -12.85 12.34
C GLN A 389 -11.46 -13.36 13.72
N SER A 390 -10.68 -13.09 14.78
CA SER A 390 -11.08 -13.43 16.15
C SER A 390 -12.36 -12.73 16.57
N LEU A 391 -12.48 -11.43 16.27
CA LEU A 391 -13.69 -10.66 16.57
C LEU A 391 -14.88 -11.13 15.73
N TRP A 392 -14.68 -11.34 14.42
CA TRP A 392 -15.74 -11.85 13.56
C TRP A 392 -16.31 -13.17 14.07
N ASN A 393 -15.45 -14.13 14.42
CA ASN A 393 -15.86 -15.44 14.91
C ASN A 393 -16.66 -15.39 16.23
N LYS A 394 -16.46 -14.35 17.06
CA LYS A 394 -17.07 -14.22 18.39
C LYS A 394 -18.18 -13.21 18.46
N HIS A 395 -18.11 -12.15 17.64
CA HIS A 395 -18.91 -10.93 17.78
C HIS A 395 -19.37 -10.41 16.41
N GLN A 396 -19.69 -11.30 15.48
CA GLN A 396 -20.08 -10.99 14.10
C GLN A 396 -21.08 -9.84 14.01
N GLN A 397 -22.14 -9.89 14.82
CA GLN A 397 -23.22 -8.86 14.84
C GLN A 397 -22.73 -7.44 15.15
N ASP A 398 -21.58 -7.29 15.84
CA ASP A 398 -21.02 -5.99 16.21
C ASP A 398 -19.95 -5.50 15.22
N VAL A 399 -19.52 -6.34 14.29
CA VAL A 399 -18.51 -6.00 13.27
C VAL A 399 -19.04 -6.13 11.84
N ASP A 400 -20.24 -6.64 11.64
CA ASP A 400 -20.89 -6.73 10.34
C ASP A 400 -21.41 -5.34 9.92
N LEU A 401 -20.76 -4.72 8.93
CA LEU A 401 -21.07 -3.35 8.49
C LEU A 401 -22.49 -3.20 7.98
N LEU A 402 -23.05 -4.23 7.33
CA LEU A 402 -24.37 -4.20 6.72
C LEU A 402 -25.47 -4.83 7.61
N GLY A 403 -25.07 -5.59 8.66
CA GLY A 403 -26.01 -6.29 9.57
C GLY A 403 -26.77 -7.43 8.90
N THR A 404 -26.22 -7.97 7.83
CA THR A 404 -26.86 -8.99 7.00
C THR A 404 -26.33 -10.38 7.28
N GLY A 405 -25.44 -10.53 8.27
CA GLY A 405 -24.88 -11.81 8.67
C GLY A 405 -23.78 -12.32 7.74
N GLY A 406 -23.18 -11.40 6.95
CA GLY A 406 -22.13 -11.74 5.99
C GLY A 406 -22.70 -12.29 4.68
N ASP A 407 -23.14 -11.44 3.79
CA ASP A 407 -23.69 -11.85 2.46
C ASP A 407 -22.64 -11.99 1.37
N TRP A 408 -21.36 -12.05 1.74
CA TRP A 408 -20.29 -12.32 0.79
C TRP A 408 -19.82 -13.76 0.92
N PRO A 409 -19.63 -14.45 -0.21
CA PRO A 409 -19.02 -15.76 -0.17
C PRO A 409 -17.64 -15.71 0.47
N ILE A 410 -17.33 -16.60 1.38
CA ILE A 410 -15.96 -16.90 1.83
C ILE A 410 -15.49 -18.09 1.02
N ILE A 411 -14.39 -17.93 0.28
CA ILE A 411 -13.88 -18.96 -0.61
C ILE A 411 -12.37 -19.16 -0.47
N SER A 412 -11.96 -20.43 -0.45
CA SER A 412 -10.56 -20.85 -0.57
C SER A 412 -10.44 -22.06 -1.47
N LEU A 413 -9.26 -22.29 -2.04
CA LEU A 413 -8.94 -23.55 -2.71
C LEU A 413 -8.50 -24.57 -1.64
N ALA A 414 -9.29 -25.63 -1.46
CA ALA A 414 -9.00 -26.70 -0.52
C ALA A 414 -8.03 -27.73 -1.14
N SER A 415 -8.07 -27.90 -2.46
CA SER A 415 -7.20 -28.80 -3.23
C SER A 415 -7.06 -28.27 -4.66
N PRO A 416 -5.89 -28.43 -5.30
CA PRO A 416 -4.63 -28.92 -4.73
C PRO A 416 -4.01 -27.94 -3.74
N GLN A 417 -2.97 -28.37 -3.02
CA GLN A 417 -2.17 -27.46 -2.19
C GLN A 417 -1.23 -26.62 -3.06
N ASP A 418 -0.86 -25.44 -2.57
CA ASP A 418 0.13 -24.59 -3.24
C ASP A 418 1.46 -25.33 -3.44
N GLY A 419 2.08 -25.18 -4.61
CA GLY A 419 3.31 -25.87 -4.99
C GLY A 419 3.16 -27.34 -5.41
N THR A 420 1.94 -27.89 -5.52
CA THR A 420 1.72 -29.31 -5.93
C THR A 420 2.22 -29.55 -7.34
N ILE A 421 2.95 -30.68 -7.51
CA ILE A 421 3.46 -31.15 -8.81
C ILE A 421 2.66 -32.36 -9.24
N PHE A 422 2.10 -32.32 -10.44
CA PHE A 422 1.37 -33.43 -11.07
C PHE A 422 2.20 -34.02 -12.20
N PRO A 423 2.13 -35.36 -12.44
CA PRO A 423 2.69 -35.99 -13.63
C PRO A 423 2.10 -35.39 -14.92
N GLN A 424 2.86 -35.49 -16.02
CA GLN A 424 2.36 -35.06 -17.33
C GLN A 424 1.07 -35.80 -17.70
N SER A 425 0.12 -35.11 -18.33
CA SER A 425 -1.20 -35.63 -18.69
C SER A 425 -2.10 -36.01 -17.51
N SER A 426 -1.78 -35.62 -16.27
CA SER A 426 -2.66 -35.83 -15.13
C SER A 426 -3.93 -34.99 -15.25
N GLN A 427 -5.03 -35.56 -14.76
CA GLN A 427 -6.21 -34.78 -14.41
C GLN A 427 -5.97 -34.08 -13.06
N VAL A 428 -6.20 -32.79 -13.02
CA VAL A 428 -6.10 -31.97 -11.81
C VAL A 428 -7.49 -31.75 -11.25
N THR A 429 -7.76 -32.32 -10.07
CA THR A 429 -9.02 -32.09 -9.37
C THR A 429 -8.88 -30.89 -8.45
N ILE A 430 -9.64 -29.83 -8.73
CA ILE A 430 -9.64 -28.55 -8.00
C ILE A 430 -10.91 -28.52 -7.15
N THR A 431 -10.75 -28.37 -5.84
CA THR A 431 -11.87 -28.27 -4.90
C THR A 431 -11.83 -26.93 -4.19
N ALA A 432 -12.92 -26.21 -4.22
CA ALA A 432 -13.11 -24.98 -3.45
C ALA A 432 -13.93 -25.27 -2.19
N ALA A 433 -13.46 -24.77 -1.04
CA ALA A 433 -14.24 -24.65 0.17
C ALA A 433 -14.94 -23.28 0.13
N VAL A 434 -16.27 -23.31 0.17
CA VAL A 434 -17.09 -22.09 0.06
C VAL A 434 -18.15 -22.09 1.14
N THR A 435 -18.29 -20.98 1.84
CA THR A 435 -19.39 -20.69 2.78
C THR A 435 -19.94 -19.31 2.51
N ASP A 436 -21.19 -19.11 2.89
CA ASP A 436 -21.85 -17.79 2.89
C ASP A 436 -22.90 -17.84 4.01
N ALA A 437 -22.84 -16.88 4.92
CA ALA A 437 -23.71 -16.86 6.11
C ALA A 437 -25.10 -16.31 5.82
N GLY A 438 -25.24 -15.45 4.80
CA GLY A 438 -26.49 -14.72 4.51
C GLY A 438 -27.16 -15.09 3.21
N ALA A 439 -26.48 -15.79 2.28
CA ALA A 439 -27.00 -16.09 0.97
C ALA A 439 -26.57 -17.48 0.44
N GLN A 440 -27.33 -18.02 -0.50
CA GLN A 440 -27.01 -19.28 -1.15
C GLN A 440 -25.93 -19.08 -2.22
N ILE A 441 -24.91 -19.94 -2.27
CA ILE A 441 -23.94 -19.96 -3.36
C ILE A 441 -24.60 -20.51 -4.62
N THR A 442 -24.56 -19.73 -5.70
CA THR A 442 -25.17 -20.07 -6.99
C THR A 442 -24.18 -20.65 -7.99
N SER A 443 -22.90 -20.27 -7.90
CA SER A 443 -21.84 -20.83 -8.74
C SER A 443 -20.45 -20.62 -8.15
N VAL A 444 -19.52 -21.51 -8.52
CA VAL A 444 -18.07 -21.35 -8.33
C VAL A 444 -17.40 -21.52 -9.69
N ASP A 445 -16.75 -20.46 -10.15
CA ASP A 445 -15.98 -20.42 -11.38
C ASP A 445 -14.50 -20.67 -11.08
N PHE A 446 -13.86 -21.58 -11.80
CA PHE A 446 -12.44 -21.92 -11.64
C PHE A 446 -11.62 -21.28 -12.75
N TYR A 447 -10.42 -20.80 -12.40
CA TYR A 447 -9.53 -20.07 -13.31
C TYR A 447 -8.10 -20.63 -13.28
N ALA A 448 -7.46 -20.61 -14.45
CA ALA A 448 -6.02 -20.76 -14.59
C ALA A 448 -5.46 -19.44 -15.17
N GLY A 449 -4.78 -18.65 -14.34
CA GLY A 449 -4.47 -17.26 -14.62
C GLY A 449 -5.75 -16.44 -14.79
N THR A 450 -5.92 -15.80 -15.94
CA THR A 450 -7.14 -15.03 -16.29
C THR A 450 -8.17 -15.87 -17.08
N THR A 451 -7.83 -17.11 -17.44
CA THR A 451 -8.70 -17.97 -18.27
C THR A 451 -9.63 -18.79 -17.37
N LYS A 452 -10.93 -18.64 -17.56
CA LYS A 452 -11.94 -19.50 -16.91
C LYS A 452 -11.85 -20.91 -17.49
N ILE A 453 -11.58 -21.90 -16.62
CA ILE A 453 -11.41 -23.31 -17.00
C ILE A 453 -12.65 -24.16 -16.71
N GLY A 454 -13.54 -23.69 -15.82
CA GLY A 454 -14.76 -24.41 -15.50
C GLY A 454 -15.68 -23.66 -14.54
N SER A 455 -16.87 -24.24 -14.32
CA SER A 455 -17.88 -23.71 -13.40
C SER A 455 -18.64 -24.86 -12.74
N VAL A 456 -18.96 -24.73 -11.46
CA VAL A 456 -19.76 -25.69 -10.69
C VAL A 456 -20.86 -24.92 -9.93
N ASN A 457 -22.12 -25.36 -10.07
CA ASN A 457 -23.28 -24.61 -9.56
C ASN A 457 -23.91 -25.23 -8.29
N ALA A 458 -23.31 -26.30 -7.76
CA ALA A 458 -23.77 -26.95 -6.54
C ALA A 458 -22.60 -27.60 -5.79
N SER A 459 -22.74 -27.71 -4.47
CA SER A 459 -21.77 -28.42 -3.63
C SER A 459 -21.83 -29.93 -3.89
N PRO A 460 -20.67 -30.64 -3.86
CA PRO A 460 -19.32 -30.10 -3.64
C PRO A 460 -18.78 -29.31 -4.85
N TYR A 461 -18.16 -28.17 -4.58
CA TYR A 461 -17.58 -27.33 -5.62
C TYR A 461 -16.22 -27.87 -6.06
N THR A 462 -16.28 -28.95 -6.85
CA THR A 462 -15.11 -29.68 -7.34
C THR A 462 -15.13 -29.72 -8.85
N TYR A 463 -14.03 -29.34 -9.48
CA TYR A 463 -13.86 -29.32 -10.92
C TYR A 463 -12.62 -30.11 -11.33
N THR A 464 -12.75 -30.99 -12.32
CA THR A 464 -11.64 -31.77 -12.87
C THR A 464 -11.18 -31.13 -14.19
N TRP A 465 -9.90 -30.83 -14.27
CA TRP A 465 -9.26 -30.15 -15.38
C TRP A 465 -8.10 -30.96 -15.94
N SER A 466 -7.93 -30.98 -17.26
CA SER A 466 -6.86 -31.71 -17.96
C SER A 466 -5.93 -30.70 -18.64
N PRO A 467 -4.98 -30.10 -17.92
CA PRO A 467 -4.02 -29.15 -18.48
C PRO A 467 -2.92 -29.85 -19.30
N ALA A 468 -2.31 -29.11 -20.22
CA ALA A 468 -1.02 -29.47 -20.79
C ALA A 468 0.11 -29.37 -19.75
N ALA A 469 1.31 -29.85 -20.07
CA ALA A 469 2.48 -29.62 -19.21
C ALA A 469 2.75 -28.11 -19.07
N GLY A 470 2.94 -27.63 -17.85
CA GLY A 470 3.16 -26.20 -17.57
C GLY A 470 3.03 -25.85 -16.10
N ILE A 471 3.26 -24.57 -15.79
CA ILE A 471 3.03 -23.99 -14.47
C ILE A 471 1.76 -23.13 -14.54
N TYR A 472 0.88 -23.33 -13.58
CA TYR A 472 -0.44 -22.68 -13.58
C TYR A 472 -0.73 -22.04 -12.23
N THR A 473 -1.19 -20.80 -12.29
CA THR A 473 -1.75 -20.09 -11.12
C THR A 473 -3.26 -20.31 -11.11
N LEU A 474 -3.76 -21.01 -10.09
CA LEU A 474 -5.18 -21.33 -9.96
C LEU A 474 -5.87 -20.36 -8.98
N SER A 475 -7.11 -20.02 -9.29
CA SER A 475 -8.05 -19.33 -8.39
C SER A 475 -9.48 -19.79 -8.64
N ALA A 476 -10.36 -19.47 -7.70
CA ALA A 476 -11.79 -19.71 -7.86
C ALA A 476 -12.60 -18.46 -7.46
N VAL A 477 -13.75 -18.24 -8.12
CA VAL A 477 -14.67 -17.13 -7.84
C VAL A 477 -16.03 -17.72 -7.47
N ALA A 478 -16.45 -17.54 -6.22
CA ALA A 478 -17.82 -17.87 -5.80
C ALA A 478 -18.77 -16.71 -6.10
N THR A 479 -19.99 -17.04 -6.53
CA THR A 479 -21.09 -16.10 -6.70
C THR A 479 -22.26 -16.57 -5.85
N ASN A 480 -22.89 -15.66 -5.08
CA ASN A 480 -24.08 -15.98 -4.29
C ASN A 480 -25.38 -15.53 -4.98
N SER A 481 -26.54 -15.82 -4.37
CA SER A 481 -27.87 -15.49 -4.89
C SER A 481 -28.17 -14.00 -4.93
N LEU A 482 -27.36 -13.17 -4.26
CA LEU A 482 -27.41 -11.70 -4.31
C LEU A 482 -26.54 -11.14 -5.45
N GLY A 483 -25.86 -12.02 -6.23
CA GLY A 483 -24.97 -11.63 -7.31
C GLY A 483 -23.58 -11.14 -6.84
N ARG A 484 -23.27 -11.27 -5.54
CA ARG A 484 -21.98 -10.90 -4.99
C ARG A 484 -20.93 -11.96 -5.32
N LYS A 485 -19.71 -11.51 -5.63
CA LYS A 485 -18.63 -12.38 -6.09
C LYS A 485 -17.39 -12.22 -5.23
N GLN A 486 -16.82 -13.34 -4.82
CA GLN A 486 -15.58 -13.38 -4.07
C GLN A 486 -14.57 -14.30 -4.74
N THR A 487 -13.31 -13.85 -4.79
CA THR A 487 -12.20 -14.60 -5.38
C THR A 487 -11.31 -15.19 -4.26
N SER A 488 -10.93 -16.46 -4.39
CA SER A 488 -9.98 -17.11 -3.48
C SER A 488 -8.58 -16.47 -3.59
N THR A 489 -7.72 -16.71 -2.59
CA THR A 489 -6.28 -16.60 -2.79
C THR A 489 -5.83 -17.52 -3.92
N THR A 490 -4.78 -17.11 -4.63
CA THR A 490 -4.19 -17.95 -5.69
C THR A 490 -3.26 -19.01 -5.11
N ILE A 491 -3.22 -20.16 -5.78
CA ILE A 491 -2.22 -21.21 -5.57
C ILE A 491 -1.50 -21.48 -6.88
N GLN A 492 -0.28 -22.00 -6.82
CA GLN A 492 0.47 -22.41 -7.99
C GLN A 492 0.64 -23.93 -8.05
N ILE A 493 0.46 -24.52 -9.22
CA ILE A 493 0.73 -25.92 -9.48
C ILE A 493 1.64 -26.09 -10.69
N THR A 494 2.35 -27.22 -10.74
CA THR A 494 3.15 -27.62 -11.90
C THR A 494 2.59 -28.94 -12.46
N VAL A 495 2.37 -29.03 -13.76
CA VAL A 495 1.95 -30.27 -14.44
C VAL A 495 3.03 -30.70 -15.40
N GLY A 496 3.57 -31.90 -15.23
CA GLY A 496 4.73 -32.38 -15.98
C GLY A 496 6.01 -31.65 -15.63
N THR A 497 7.04 -31.88 -16.42
CA THR A 497 8.27 -31.09 -16.36
C THR A 497 8.13 -29.92 -17.34
N PRO A 498 8.09 -28.67 -16.91
CA PRO A 498 8.01 -27.53 -17.83
C PRO A 498 9.20 -27.56 -18.80
N SER A 499 8.95 -27.36 -20.08
CA SER A 499 10.03 -27.09 -21.04
C SER A 499 10.72 -25.79 -20.61
N MET A 500 12.07 -25.85 -20.55
CA MET A 500 12.89 -24.71 -20.18
C MET A 500 13.60 -24.18 -21.43
N THR A 501 13.62 -22.87 -21.58
CA THR A 501 14.40 -22.16 -22.61
C THR A 501 15.64 -21.57 -21.97
N ARG A 502 16.81 -21.80 -22.51
CA ARG A 502 18.07 -21.21 -22.09
C ARG A 502 18.26 -19.85 -22.74
N LEU A 503 18.61 -18.89 -21.92
CA LEU A 503 18.95 -17.52 -22.27
C LEU A 503 20.43 -17.36 -21.98
N GLU A 504 21.25 -17.33 -23.04
CA GLU A 504 22.70 -17.37 -22.95
C GLU A 504 23.24 -16.18 -22.15
N ALA A 505 24.24 -16.41 -21.28
CA ALA A 505 24.78 -15.37 -20.40
C ALA A 505 25.55 -14.31 -21.21
N GLU A 506 26.26 -14.73 -22.28
CA GLU A 506 26.98 -13.82 -23.14
C GLU A 506 26.08 -12.92 -24.01
N SER A 507 24.79 -13.27 -24.12
CA SER A 507 23.77 -12.45 -24.82
C SER A 507 23.02 -11.51 -23.90
N ALA A 508 23.22 -11.61 -22.58
CA ALA A 508 22.59 -10.75 -21.59
C ALA A 508 23.20 -9.34 -21.58
N VAL A 509 22.48 -8.38 -21.02
CA VAL A 509 23.00 -7.01 -20.85
C VAL A 509 24.00 -7.01 -19.69
N MET A 510 25.27 -6.82 -20.01
CA MET A 510 26.36 -6.71 -19.05
C MET A 510 26.67 -5.25 -18.73
N LYS A 511 26.94 -4.96 -17.46
CA LYS A 511 27.38 -3.67 -16.98
C LYS A 511 28.51 -3.84 -15.96
N GLY A 512 29.57 -3.08 -16.11
CA GLY A 512 30.76 -3.16 -15.28
C GLY A 512 31.90 -4.00 -15.90
N PRO A 513 33.10 -3.97 -15.31
CA PRO A 513 34.30 -4.67 -15.82
C PRO A 513 34.33 -6.17 -15.46
N GLY A 514 35.30 -6.89 -16.02
CA GLY A 514 35.66 -8.24 -15.57
C GLY A 514 34.74 -9.36 -16.06
N MET A 515 34.02 -9.16 -17.16
CA MET A 515 33.17 -10.18 -17.77
C MET A 515 33.60 -10.36 -19.23
N THR A 516 33.92 -11.59 -19.64
CA THR A 516 34.42 -11.90 -21.00
C THR A 516 33.76 -13.17 -21.51
N ALA A 517 33.20 -13.11 -22.72
CA ALA A 517 32.67 -14.30 -23.40
C ALA A 517 33.83 -15.20 -23.86
N VAL A 518 33.78 -16.49 -23.55
CA VAL A 518 34.81 -17.49 -23.84
C VAL A 518 34.17 -18.65 -24.60
N THR A 519 34.85 -19.12 -25.65
CA THR A 519 34.43 -20.29 -26.42
C THR A 519 34.78 -21.58 -25.68
N ASP A 520 33.79 -22.45 -25.46
CA ASP A 520 33.93 -23.77 -24.84
C ASP A 520 32.87 -24.72 -25.43
N VAL A 521 33.29 -25.75 -26.09
CA VAL A 521 32.38 -26.71 -26.76
C VAL A 521 31.46 -27.46 -25.78
N THR A 522 31.76 -27.43 -24.48
CA THR A 522 30.96 -28.07 -23.41
C THR A 522 29.89 -27.15 -22.86
N ALA A 523 29.94 -25.86 -23.16
CA ALA A 523 28.94 -24.87 -22.76
C ALA A 523 27.74 -24.85 -23.70
N SER A 524 26.62 -24.30 -23.25
CA SER A 524 25.46 -23.98 -24.06
C SER A 524 25.87 -23.04 -25.19
N ASN A 525 25.35 -23.23 -26.39
CA ASN A 525 25.74 -22.42 -27.57
C ASN A 525 27.28 -22.30 -27.80
N HIS A 526 28.07 -23.24 -27.27
CA HIS A 526 29.54 -23.30 -27.33
C HIS A 526 30.24 -22.05 -26.77
N LYS A 527 29.61 -21.30 -25.87
CA LYS A 527 30.16 -20.13 -25.22
C LYS A 527 29.66 -20.05 -23.77
N TYR A 528 30.42 -19.36 -22.96
CA TYR A 528 30.03 -18.98 -21.58
C TYR A 528 30.64 -17.62 -21.23
N LEU A 529 30.16 -17.03 -20.19
CA LEU A 529 30.69 -15.79 -19.62
C LEU A 529 31.68 -16.11 -18.49
N ASP A 530 32.97 -15.79 -18.69
CA ASP A 530 33.97 -15.84 -17.63
C ASP A 530 33.89 -14.54 -16.80
N ILE A 531 33.53 -14.67 -15.56
CA ILE A 531 33.29 -13.56 -14.65
C ILE A 531 34.47 -13.48 -13.70
N ARG A 532 35.24 -12.40 -13.78
CA ARG A 532 36.37 -12.06 -12.90
C ARG A 532 36.20 -10.73 -12.19
N ALA A 533 35.00 -10.21 -12.16
CA ALA A 533 34.70 -8.98 -11.45
C ALA A 533 34.87 -9.17 -9.94
N ALA A 534 35.56 -8.26 -9.32
CA ALA A 534 35.83 -8.27 -7.86
C ALA A 534 35.05 -7.17 -7.12
N ASP A 535 34.07 -6.55 -7.81
CA ASP A 535 33.28 -5.45 -7.27
C ASP A 535 31.76 -5.80 -7.24
N THR A 536 31.04 -5.05 -6.44
CA THR A 536 29.57 -5.21 -6.30
C THR A 536 28.77 -4.35 -7.29
N THR A 537 29.42 -3.70 -8.25
CA THR A 537 28.77 -2.83 -9.23
C THR A 537 28.52 -3.53 -10.57
N SER A 538 29.23 -4.62 -10.84
CA SER A 538 29.07 -5.41 -12.07
C SER A 538 27.79 -6.24 -12.04
N THR A 539 27.04 -6.24 -13.15
CA THR A 539 25.74 -6.92 -13.28
C THR A 539 25.55 -7.59 -14.63
N ILE A 540 24.79 -8.68 -14.63
CA ILE A 540 24.29 -9.37 -15.81
C ILE A 540 22.77 -9.36 -15.72
N THR A 541 22.08 -8.85 -16.74
CA THR A 541 20.64 -8.64 -16.73
C THR A 541 19.97 -9.28 -17.94
N TRP A 542 19.01 -10.16 -17.70
CA TRP A 542 18.07 -10.68 -18.69
C TRP A 542 16.73 -9.96 -18.54
N THR A 543 16.09 -9.64 -19.66
CA THR A 543 14.76 -9.03 -19.70
C THR A 543 13.77 -10.01 -20.30
N LEU A 544 12.77 -10.39 -19.53
CA LEU A 544 11.64 -11.20 -19.95
C LEU A 544 10.49 -10.26 -20.31
N LYS A 545 9.99 -10.33 -21.55
CA LYS A 545 8.86 -9.50 -22.00
C LYS A 545 7.60 -10.36 -22.06
N ASN A 546 6.43 -9.71 -21.86
CA ASN A 546 5.12 -10.33 -21.99
C ASN A 546 4.91 -11.57 -21.07
N VAL A 547 5.52 -11.58 -19.89
CA VAL A 547 5.24 -12.62 -18.89
C VAL A 547 3.74 -12.62 -18.61
N SER A 548 3.11 -13.76 -18.71
CA SER A 548 1.69 -13.96 -18.40
C SER A 548 1.44 -15.46 -18.16
N PRO A 549 0.71 -15.78 -17.06
CA PRO A 549 0.23 -14.89 -15.99
C PRO A 549 1.36 -14.38 -15.07
N ALA A 550 1.08 -13.46 -14.14
CA ALA A 550 1.96 -13.24 -13.00
C ALA A 550 1.99 -14.51 -12.12
N GLY A 551 3.12 -14.76 -11.46
CA GLY A 551 3.22 -15.94 -10.60
C GLY A 551 4.65 -16.25 -10.15
N ASN A 552 4.77 -17.31 -9.38
CA ASN A 552 6.05 -17.83 -8.90
C ASN A 552 6.61 -18.84 -9.92
N TYR A 553 7.76 -18.54 -10.49
CA TYR A 553 8.38 -19.33 -11.54
C TYR A 553 9.73 -19.88 -11.10
N GLN A 554 9.97 -21.17 -11.36
CA GLN A 554 11.30 -21.73 -11.17
C GLN A 554 12.20 -21.33 -12.35
N ILE A 555 13.34 -20.73 -12.03
CA ILE A 555 14.44 -20.43 -12.97
C ILE A 555 15.67 -21.25 -12.58
N ALA A 556 16.61 -21.41 -13.51
CA ALA A 556 17.86 -22.10 -13.23
C ALA A 556 19.05 -21.37 -13.89
N PHE A 557 20.19 -21.38 -13.21
CA PHE A 557 21.45 -20.85 -13.73
C PHE A 557 22.41 -21.99 -14.03
N GLY A 558 22.87 -22.11 -15.27
CA GLY A 558 23.97 -22.98 -15.67
C GLY A 558 25.31 -22.32 -15.32
N TYR A 559 26.13 -22.98 -14.50
CA TYR A 559 27.36 -22.38 -13.99
C TYR A 559 28.50 -23.39 -13.77
N ARG A 560 29.71 -22.85 -13.65
CA ARG A 560 30.91 -23.59 -13.24
C ARG A 560 31.73 -22.71 -12.29
N VAL A 561 32.28 -23.29 -11.25
CA VAL A 561 33.06 -22.57 -10.23
C VAL A 561 34.49 -23.15 -10.11
N PRO A 562 35.36 -22.88 -11.10
CA PRO A 562 36.71 -23.43 -11.14
C PRO A 562 37.60 -23.02 -9.96
N TYR A 563 37.24 -21.98 -9.25
CA TYR A 563 37.95 -21.44 -8.12
C TYR A 563 37.19 -21.62 -6.77
N GLY A 564 36.34 -22.68 -6.70
CA GLY A 564 35.54 -23.03 -5.52
C GLY A 564 34.25 -22.21 -5.41
N THR A 565 33.48 -22.54 -4.37
CA THR A 565 32.14 -21.98 -4.10
C THR A 565 32.13 -20.45 -4.12
N LYS A 566 31.10 -19.85 -4.75
CA LYS A 566 30.91 -18.41 -4.89
C LYS A 566 29.50 -18.00 -4.45
N THR A 567 29.34 -16.73 -4.06
CA THR A 567 28.04 -16.10 -3.80
C THR A 567 27.81 -14.97 -4.78
N GLN A 568 26.57 -14.84 -5.26
CA GLN A 568 26.14 -13.71 -6.11
C GLN A 568 24.76 -13.23 -5.64
N PHE A 569 24.47 -11.96 -5.84
CA PHE A 569 23.17 -11.41 -5.52
C PHE A 569 22.19 -11.61 -6.67
N LEU A 570 20.98 -12.06 -6.37
CA LEU A 570 19.88 -12.14 -7.33
C LEU A 570 18.89 -11.00 -7.10
N ASN A 571 18.72 -10.17 -8.12
CA ASN A 571 17.71 -9.13 -8.13
C ASN A 571 16.62 -9.46 -9.16
N VAL A 572 15.36 -9.21 -8.81
CA VAL A 572 14.21 -9.30 -9.72
C VAL A 572 13.52 -7.94 -9.73
N ASN A 573 13.31 -7.38 -10.92
CA ASN A 573 12.71 -6.05 -11.10
C ASN A 573 13.38 -4.95 -10.26
N GLY A 574 14.71 -5.02 -10.12
CA GLY A 574 15.51 -4.07 -9.35
C GLY A 574 15.56 -4.32 -7.83
N VAL A 575 14.81 -5.29 -7.32
CA VAL A 575 14.78 -5.63 -5.89
C VAL A 575 15.65 -6.86 -5.63
N ARG A 576 16.55 -6.81 -4.64
CA ARG A 576 17.33 -7.98 -4.20
C ARG A 576 16.42 -8.97 -3.48
N ILE A 577 16.34 -10.18 -4.04
CA ILE A 577 15.50 -11.26 -3.47
C ILE A 577 16.32 -12.38 -2.83
N ASP A 578 17.62 -12.52 -3.17
CA ASP A 578 18.47 -13.56 -2.60
C ASP A 578 19.97 -13.25 -2.69
N THR A 579 20.74 -13.92 -1.86
CA THR A 579 22.20 -14.11 -1.99
C THR A 579 22.45 -15.57 -2.34
N MET A 580 22.56 -15.87 -3.63
CA MET A 580 22.67 -17.24 -4.14
C MET A 580 24.05 -17.83 -3.92
N LEU A 581 24.10 -19.03 -3.38
CA LEU A 581 25.33 -19.81 -3.24
C LEU A 581 25.51 -20.75 -4.44
N PHE A 582 26.57 -20.56 -5.19
CA PHE A 582 27.02 -21.40 -6.30
C PHE A 582 28.14 -22.33 -5.82
N ALA A 583 27.74 -23.55 -5.42
CA ALA A 583 28.66 -24.53 -4.85
C ALA A 583 29.27 -25.44 -5.92
N GLY A 584 30.52 -25.80 -5.74
CA GLY A 584 31.25 -26.71 -6.62
C GLY A 584 32.75 -26.51 -6.53
N THR A 585 33.51 -27.41 -7.15
CA THR A 585 34.99 -27.35 -7.18
C THR A 585 35.59 -27.76 -8.53
N SER A 586 34.71 -28.04 -9.54
CA SER A 586 35.16 -28.56 -10.83
C SER A 586 35.51 -27.44 -11.82
N THR A 587 36.59 -27.63 -12.54
CA THR A 587 37.00 -26.79 -13.68
C THR A 587 36.33 -27.21 -15.00
N SER A 588 35.69 -28.39 -15.07
CA SER A 588 35.15 -28.98 -16.29
C SER A 588 33.64 -29.32 -16.20
N THR A 589 33.08 -29.45 -14.98
CA THR A 589 31.69 -29.84 -14.78
C THR A 589 30.79 -28.60 -14.71
N TRP A 590 29.78 -28.56 -15.54
CA TRP A 590 28.69 -27.59 -15.46
C TRP A 590 27.66 -28.06 -14.44
N TYR A 591 27.27 -27.15 -13.55
CA TYR A 591 26.24 -27.34 -12.54
C TYR A 591 25.01 -26.50 -12.89
N GLU A 592 23.90 -26.82 -12.29
CA GLU A 592 22.67 -26.03 -12.39
C GLU A 592 22.19 -25.61 -10.97
N LYS A 593 21.82 -24.35 -10.82
CA LYS A 593 21.26 -23.79 -9.58
C LYS A 593 19.88 -23.24 -9.84
N THR A 594 18.89 -23.86 -9.22
CA THR A 594 17.49 -23.41 -9.33
C THR A 594 17.12 -22.41 -8.26
N LYS A 595 16.15 -21.55 -8.58
CA LYS A 595 15.51 -20.61 -7.66
C LYS A 595 14.10 -20.30 -8.13
N ASN A 596 13.17 -20.18 -7.18
CA ASN A 596 11.85 -19.67 -7.45
C ASN A 596 11.86 -18.14 -7.35
N VAL A 597 11.21 -17.47 -8.30
CA VAL A 597 11.12 -16.01 -8.41
C VAL A 597 9.69 -15.59 -8.73
N ASP A 598 9.23 -14.51 -8.11
CA ASP A 598 7.92 -13.93 -8.40
C ASP A 598 8.04 -12.96 -9.57
N LEU A 599 7.26 -13.20 -10.63
CA LEU A 599 7.22 -12.37 -11.82
C LEU A 599 5.83 -11.74 -11.97
N VAL A 600 5.81 -10.47 -12.39
CA VAL A 600 4.58 -9.73 -12.68
C VAL A 600 4.17 -9.87 -14.13
N VAL A 601 2.92 -9.58 -14.45
CA VAL A 601 2.47 -9.51 -15.86
C VAL A 601 3.24 -8.44 -16.62
N GLY A 602 3.70 -8.77 -17.82
CA GLY A 602 4.44 -7.85 -18.68
C GLY A 602 5.95 -8.03 -18.60
N THR A 603 6.69 -6.94 -18.49
CA THR A 603 8.16 -6.95 -18.54
C THR A 603 8.76 -7.14 -17.17
N ASN A 604 9.64 -8.14 -17.04
CA ASN A 604 10.42 -8.41 -15.84
C ASN A 604 11.92 -8.41 -16.15
N THR A 605 12.74 -8.09 -15.16
CA THR A 605 14.20 -8.22 -15.23
C THR A 605 14.70 -9.21 -14.21
N ILE A 606 15.53 -10.17 -14.64
CA ILE A 606 16.31 -11.05 -13.78
C ILE A 606 17.75 -10.57 -13.86
N GLN A 607 18.32 -10.19 -12.74
CA GLN A 607 19.67 -9.64 -12.69
C GLN A 607 20.54 -10.38 -11.68
N MET A 608 21.68 -10.87 -12.14
CA MET A 608 22.77 -11.31 -11.27
C MET A 608 23.70 -10.13 -11.05
N GLN A 609 23.86 -9.74 -9.79
CA GLN A 609 24.81 -8.71 -9.36
C GLN A 609 25.96 -9.38 -8.64
N MET A 610 27.18 -8.99 -9.00
CA MET A 610 28.37 -9.59 -8.44
C MET A 610 28.52 -9.29 -6.92
N SER A 611 28.91 -10.31 -6.16
CA SER A 611 29.31 -10.20 -4.75
C SER A 611 30.76 -10.64 -4.60
N TRP A 612 31.02 -11.93 -4.81
CA TRP A 612 32.35 -12.49 -4.92
C TRP A 612 32.41 -13.29 -6.21
N ALA A 613 32.93 -12.69 -7.26
CA ALA A 613 33.01 -13.25 -8.62
C ALA A 613 34.11 -14.30 -8.75
N TRP A 614 34.58 -14.59 -9.94
CA TRP A 614 35.45 -15.66 -10.39
C TRP A 614 34.68 -16.97 -10.55
N MET A 615 33.65 -16.91 -11.35
CA MET A 615 32.88 -18.07 -11.79
C MET A 615 32.65 -18.00 -13.30
N ASN A 616 32.23 -19.12 -13.87
CA ASN A 616 31.75 -19.18 -15.23
C ASN A 616 30.21 -19.31 -15.21
N LEU A 617 29.55 -18.49 -16.00
CA LEU A 617 28.08 -18.51 -16.15
C LEU A 617 27.74 -18.83 -17.60
N ASP A 618 26.90 -19.85 -17.80
CA ASP A 618 26.55 -20.35 -19.11
C ASP A 618 25.21 -19.76 -19.58
N TYR A 619 24.15 -19.93 -18.79
CA TYR A 619 22.82 -19.49 -19.16
C TYR A 619 21.96 -19.19 -17.92
N LEU A 620 20.84 -18.47 -18.18
CA LEU A 620 19.64 -18.48 -17.36
C LEU A 620 18.60 -19.34 -18.09
N ALA A 621 18.07 -20.40 -17.45
CA ALA A 621 16.94 -21.16 -17.96
C ALA A 621 15.65 -20.67 -17.33
N VAL A 622 14.64 -20.44 -18.14
CA VAL A 622 13.28 -20.04 -17.73
C VAL A 622 12.24 -20.94 -18.41
N PRO A 623 11.03 -21.12 -17.83
CA PRO A 623 9.97 -21.84 -18.51
C PRO A 623 9.71 -21.27 -19.90
N THR A 624 9.62 -22.17 -20.91
CA THR A 624 9.43 -21.77 -22.32
C THR A 624 8.19 -20.92 -22.53
N SER A 625 7.16 -21.10 -21.71
CA SER A 625 5.92 -20.31 -21.72
C SER A 625 6.13 -18.81 -21.47
N ILE A 626 7.20 -18.42 -20.78
CA ILE A 626 7.53 -17.02 -20.49
C ILE A 626 8.80 -16.54 -21.20
N ALA A 627 9.47 -17.43 -21.93
CA ALA A 627 10.71 -17.13 -22.66
C ALA A 627 10.45 -16.42 -24.00
N THR A 628 9.22 -16.36 -24.48
CA THR A 628 8.85 -16.01 -25.87
C THR A 628 9.08 -14.55 -26.27
N SER A 629 9.76 -13.75 -25.42
CA SER A 629 10.01 -12.32 -25.70
C SER A 629 11.28 -11.77 -25.08
N VAL A 630 12.37 -12.54 -25.15
CA VAL A 630 13.70 -12.02 -24.82
C VAL A 630 14.17 -11.14 -25.97
N GLU A 631 14.53 -9.88 -25.70
CA GLU A 631 15.35 -9.13 -26.65
C GLU A 631 16.72 -9.80 -26.72
N ASN A 632 16.92 -10.65 -27.74
CA ASN A 632 18.26 -10.93 -28.22
C ASN A 632 18.80 -9.63 -28.81
N LYS A 633 19.84 -9.07 -28.21
CA LYS A 633 20.49 -7.85 -28.67
C LYS A 633 21.14 -8.01 -30.06
N ASP A 634 21.09 -9.17 -30.68
CA ASP A 634 21.83 -9.55 -31.90
C ASP A 634 20.98 -10.12 -33.03
N GLU A 635 19.68 -9.86 -33.10
CA GLU A 635 19.10 -9.87 -34.45
C GLU A 635 19.42 -8.53 -35.14
N ILE A 636 20.52 -8.51 -35.89
CA ILE A 636 20.78 -7.44 -36.86
C ILE A 636 19.52 -7.31 -37.72
N PRO A 637 18.84 -6.16 -37.75
CA PRO A 637 17.64 -5.99 -38.56
C PRO A 637 17.93 -6.38 -40.01
N LYS A 638 17.07 -7.19 -40.62
CA LYS A 638 17.28 -7.66 -42.01
C LYS A 638 17.02 -6.58 -43.06
N SER A 639 16.37 -5.48 -42.67
CA SER A 639 16.03 -4.36 -43.54
C SER A 639 16.01 -3.03 -42.81
N TYR A 640 16.23 -1.95 -43.52
CA TYR A 640 16.00 -0.61 -43.00
C TYR A 640 14.52 -0.37 -42.77
N SER A 641 14.15 0.30 -41.69
CA SER A 641 12.78 0.76 -41.49
C SER A 641 12.74 2.03 -40.64
N LEU A 642 11.70 2.84 -40.87
CA LEU A 642 11.34 3.98 -40.03
C LEU A 642 9.93 3.76 -39.50
N SER A 643 9.77 3.68 -38.20
CA SER A 643 8.48 3.47 -37.56
C SER A 643 7.66 4.76 -37.47
N GLN A 644 6.34 4.64 -37.36
CA GLN A 644 5.47 5.77 -36.99
C GLN A 644 5.84 6.23 -35.59
N ASN A 645 5.97 7.56 -35.40
CA ASN A 645 6.23 8.12 -34.05
C ASN A 645 5.07 7.84 -33.10
N TYR A 646 5.39 7.60 -31.85
CA TYR A 646 4.38 7.34 -30.81
C TYR A 646 4.74 8.09 -29.51
N PRO A 647 3.73 8.78 -28.90
CA PRO A 647 2.38 9.04 -29.38
C PRO A 647 2.33 9.89 -30.67
N ASN A 648 1.25 9.80 -31.45
CA ASN A 648 0.92 10.67 -32.60
C ASN A 648 -0.60 10.74 -32.75
N PRO A 649 -1.26 11.90 -32.52
CA PRO A 649 -0.67 13.21 -32.18
C PRO A 649 0.03 13.22 -30.82
N PHE A 650 0.91 14.23 -30.58
CA PHE A 650 1.69 14.33 -29.35
C PHE A 650 1.83 15.77 -28.81
N ASN A 651 2.11 15.87 -27.49
CA ASN A 651 2.38 17.12 -26.76
C ASN A 651 3.22 16.82 -25.50
N PRO A 652 4.37 17.42 -25.25
CA PRO A 652 5.24 18.08 -26.22
C PRO A 652 6.25 17.09 -26.87
N SER A 653 6.27 15.81 -26.49
CA SER A 653 7.30 14.86 -26.91
C SER A 653 6.75 13.58 -27.54
N THR A 654 7.52 13.01 -28.48
CA THR A 654 7.24 11.74 -29.10
C THR A 654 8.52 10.95 -29.33
N ASN A 655 8.38 9.62 -29.49
CA ASN A 655 9.48 8.74 -29.82
C ASN A 655 9.44 8.36 -31.31
N ILE A 656 10.59 8.41 -31.97
CA ILE A 656 10.79 7.97 -33.34
C ILE A 656 11.77 6.79 -33.32
N SER A 657 11.35 5.62 -33.79
CA SER A 657 12.18 4.41 -33.86
C SER A 657 12.54 4.06 -35.29
N TYR A 658 13.75 3.54 -35.48
CA TYR A 658 14.21 3.07 -36.79
C TYR A 658 15.20 1.89 -36.66
N LEU A 659 15.34 1.11 -37.75
CA LEU A 659 16.17 -0.09 -37.82
C LEU A 659 17.24 0.06 -38.92
N LEU A 660 18.47 -0.40 -38.62
CA LEU A 660 19.60 -0.41 -39.54
C LEU A 660 20.12 -1.84 -39.69
N PRO A 661 20.15 -2.42 -40.91
CA PRO A 661 20.67 -3.77 -41.15
C PRO A 661 22.20 -3.83 -41.26
N LYS A 662 22.88 -2.70 -41.39
CA LYS A 662 24.34 -2.60 -41.47
C LYS A 662 24.81 -1.21 -41.05
N LEU A 663 26.10 -1.08 -40.76
CA LEU A 663 26.77 0.21 -40.52
C LEU A 663 26.36 1.22 -41.58
N SER A 664 25.82 2.36 -41.18
CA SER A 664 25.31 3.37 -42.11
C SER A 664 25.47 4.78 -41.55
N ARG A 665 25.76 5.76 -42.44
CA ARG A 665 25.55 7.16 -42.04
C ARG A 665 24.06 7.45 -42.00
N VAL A 666 23.59 7.86 -40.83
CA VAL A 666 22.18 8.13 -40.53
C VAL A 666 21.95 9.61 -40.44
N VAL A 667 20.96 10.11 -41.18
CA VAL A 667 20.43 11.47 -41.05
C VAL A 667 18.93 11.37 -40.78
N LEU A 668 18.48 11.83 -39.64
CA LEU A 668 17.06 11.93 -39.26
C LEU A 668 16.69 13.39 -39.05
N LYS A 669 15.85 13.94 -39.91
CA LYS A 669 15.43 15.34 -39.87
C LYS A 669 13.93 15.51 -39.82
N VAL A 670 13.49 16.62 -39.24
CA VAL A 670 12.10 17.04 -39.18
C VAL A 670 11.88 18.23 -40.08
N TYR A 671 10.76 18.25 -40.80
CA TYR A 671 10.37 19.27 -41.75
C TYR A 671 8.96 19.81 -41.44
N ASP A 672 8.72 21.05 -41.79
CA ASP A 672 7.37 21.62 -41.83
C ASP A 672 6.62 21.24 -43.12
N ILE A 673 5.38 21.71 -43.24
CA ILE A 673 4.52 21.42 -44.42
C ILE A 673 5.06 22.02 -45.72
N LEU A 674 5.98 23.00 -45.63
CA LEU A 674 6.64 23.63 -46.79
C LEU A 674 7.97 22.96 -47.15
N GLY A 675 8.35 21.88 -46.43
CA GLY A 675 9.61 21.15 -46.64
C GLY A 675 10.85 21.83 -46.04
N ARG A 676 10.69 22.86 -45.21
CA ARG A 676 11.81 23.54 -44.53
C ARG A 676 12.29 22.71 -43.33
N ASP A 677 13.61 22.58 -43.17
CA ASP A 677 14.22 21.92 -42.01
C ASP A 677 13.85 22.66 -40.71
N VAL A 678 13.25 21.93 -39.75
CA VAL A 678 12.92 22.47 -38.43
C VAL A 678 13.73 21.84 -37.30
N ALA A 679 14.26 20.63 -37.50
CA ALA A 679 15.18 19.99 -36.56
C ALA A 679 15.98 18.87 -37.23
N THR A 680 17.27 18.73 -36.87
CA THR A 680 18.08 17.55 -37.16
C THR A 680 18.19 16.74 -35.83
N LEU A 681 17.68 15.52 -35.85
CA LEU A 681 17.62 14.65 -34.66
C LEU A 681 18.80 13.70 -34.56
N VAL A 682 19.33 13.27 -35.75
CA VAL A 682 20.50 12.40 -35.86
C VAL A 682 21.27 12.83 -37.12
N ASP A 683 22.60 12.92 -37.04
CA ASP A 683 23.51 13.06 -38.20
C ASP A 683 24.87 12.45 -37.84
N GLU A 684 24.93 11.13 -37.83
CA GLU A 684 26.14 10.38 -37.44
C GLU A 684 26.18 8.99 -38.10
N VAL A 685 27.35 8.34 -38.04
CA VAL A 685 27.49 6.93 -38.46
C VAL A 685 27.06 6.04 -37.27
N LYS A 686 26.17 5.09 -37.55
CA LYS A 686 25.67 4.13 -36.59
C LYS A 686 25.85 2.69 -37.09
N ASP A 687 26.15 1.80 -36.15
CA ASP A 687 26.24 0.35 -36.41
C ASP A 687 24.86 -0.23 -36.77
N ALA A 688 24.85 -1.47 -37.23
CA ALA A 688 23.62 -2.22 -37.40
C ALA A 688 22.87 -2.33 -36.05
N GLY A 689 21.56 -2.15 -36.05
CA GLY A 689 20.79 -2.22 -34.79
C GLY A 689 19.44 -1.48 -34.82
N SER A 690 18.76 -1.48 -33.70
CA SER A 690 17.50 -0.76 -33.46
C SER A 690 17.77 0.51 -32.66
N TYR A 691 17.20 1.64 -33.09
CA TYR A 691 17.44 2.95 -32.55
C TYR A 691 16.12 3.66 -32.19
N LYS A 692 16.16 4.46 -31.14
CA LYS A 692 15.02 5.26 -30.69
C LYS A 692 15.49 6.67 -30.35
N VAL A 693 14.80 7.69 -30.87
CA VAL A 693 15.11 9.11 -30.66
C VAL A 693 13.88 9.81 -30.10
N VAL A 694 14.07 10.60 -29.06
CA VAL A 694 13.01 11.45 -28.49
C VAL A 694 13.03 12.79 -29.22
N PHE A 695 11.88 13.19 -29.76
CA PHE A 695 11.68 14.52 -30.34
C PHE A 695 10.78 15.35 -29.43
N ASN A 696 11.23 16.60 -29.12
CA ASN A 696 10.49 17.55 -28.29
C ASN A 696 10.11 18.77 -29.13
N SER A 697 8.81 19.03 -29.22
CA SER A 697 8.23 20.08 -30.08
C SER A 697 7.90 21.38 -29.35
N ARG A 698 8.42 21.64 -28.14
CA ARG A 698 8.06 22.81 -27.31
C ARG A 698 8.13 24.16 -28.06
N GLN A 699 9.06 24.29 -29.01
CA GLN A 699 9.28 25.52 -29.78
C GLN A 699 8.49 25.56 -31.09
N LEU A 700 7.76 24.50 -31.46
CA LEU A 700 7.01 24.42 -32.72
C LEU A 700 5.51 24.65 -32.46
N SER A 701 4.81 25.22 -33.43
CA SER A 701 3.36 25.41 -33.41
C SER A 701 2.61 24.08 -33.58
N SER A 702 1.35 24.00 -33.10
CA SER A 702 0.44 22.90 -33.45
C SER A 702 0.30 22.81 -34.96
N GLY A 703 0.33 21.58 -35.50
CA GLY A 703 0.24 21.37 -36.94
C GLY A 703 0.82 20.04 -37.40
N VAL A 704 0.85 19.88 -38.72
CA VAL A 704 1.41 18.71 -39.41
C VAL A 704 2.89 18.96 -39.71
N TYR A 705 3.73 17.97 -39.40
CA TYR A 705 5.16 17.93 -39.71
C TYR A 705 5.49 16.58 -40.29
N PHE A 706 6.66 16.51 -40.93
CA PHE A 706 7.21 15.29 -41.52
C PHE A 706 8.59 15.02 -40.94
N TYR A 707 8.96 13.75 -40.81
CA TYR A 707 10.33 13.38 -40.48
C TYR A 707 10.83 12.35 -41.45
N THR A 708 12.10 12.52 -41.89
CA THR A 708 12.74 11.70 -42.90
C THR A 708 14.00 11.07 -42.34
N LEU A 709 14.09 9.75 -42.45
CA LEU A 709 15.30 8.97 -42.23
C LEU A 709 16.03 8.75 -43.54
N ARG A 710 17.32 9.07 -43.58
CA ARG A 710 18.26 8.66 -44.64
C ARG A 710 19.34 7.79 -44.01
N ALA A 711 19.56 6.59 -44.56
CA ALA A 711 20.60 5.67 -44.11
C ALA A 711 21.17 4.89 -45.33
N GLY A 712 22.35 5.31 -45.82
CA GLY A 712 22.84 4.87 -47.11
C GLY A 712 21.87 5.27 -48.24
N ASP A 713 21.45 4.29 -49.08
CA ASP A 713 20.48 4.50 -50.16
C ASP A 713 19.02 4.48 -49.69
N PHE A 714 18.78 4.13 -48.40
CA PHE A 714 17.44 4.09 -47.84
C PHE A 714 16.96 5.49 -47.47
N VAL A 715 15.76 5.84 -47.96
CA VAL A 715 15.06 7.08 -47.57
C VAL A 715 13.60 6.76 -47.29
N GLN A 716 13.14 7.14 -46.10
CA GLN A 716 11.73 7.00 -45.76
C GLN A 716 11.25 8.22 -44.98
N THR A 717 10.03 8.69 -45.29
CA THR A 717 9.37 9.83 -44.64
C THR A 717 8.08 9.38 -44.00
N LYS A 718 7.80 9.93 -42.80
CA LYS A 718 6.55 9.73 -42.04
C LYS A 718 5.97 11.07 -41.62
N LYS A 719 4.65 11.10 -41.46
CA LYS A 719 3.89 12.26 -40.96
C LYS A 719 3.74 12.20 -39.45
N MET A 720 3.86 13.32 -38.78
CA MET A 720 3.50 13.48 -37.36
C MET A 720 2.63 14.71 -37.14
N VAL A 721 1.86 14.73 -36.05
CA VAL A 721 0.93 15.82 -35.69
C VAL A 721 1.27 16.31 -34.28
N ILE A 722 1.56 17.60 -34.18
CA ILE A 722 1.76 18.29 -32.91
C ILE A 722 0.42 18.89 -32.48
N MET A 723 -0.02 18.62 -31.25
CA MET A 723 -1.20 19.22 -30.65
C MET A 723 -0.77 19.86 -29.32
N LYS A 724 -0.87 21.19 -29.23
CA LYS A 724 -0.65 21.93 -27.98
C LYS A 724 -1.98 22.26 -27.32
#